data_c845dd94063e9624a0e79bfc00dc70c3
#
_entry.id   c845dd94063e9624a0e79bfc00dc70c3
#
_cell.length_a   1.000
_cell.length_b   1.000
_cell.length_c   1.000
_cell.angle_alpha   90.00
_cell.angle_beta   90.00
_cell.angle_gamma   90.00
#
_symmetry.space_group_name_H-M   'P 1'
#
loop_
_entity.id
_entity.type
_entity.pdbx_description
1 polymer ?
#
loop_
_entity_poly.entity_id
_entity_poly.type
_entity_poly.pdbx_seq_one_letter_code
_entity_poly.pdbx_strand_id
1 'polypeptide(L)'
;ANRIDVWIDIVPGVSFPKRKGFTMSFRKAPTRVSATIGGKEIILETGRVATQAHGSVTIQCGGTVVLVTVCSQPLDFDRGFFPLTVEYSERMYAAGRIPGSFFRREIGRPSERETLVSRLIDRPIRPLFPKGLPEDVQVLASVISSDQENESDVLSITAASAAVMLSPLPFAEAVAGGRIGRINGQFILNPTVKEMAESDLNIVFAASADALVMVEGEATFVPEDVIIDALEWGRKEIQPLVEAQVKLRELAGKAKMAFTPQEDDAALLARIEELAAGAGLEAAMRVPEKMARKDARKLVKEKIVEALKADPTYGEDEKALSSVGDIIGHIEKKVVRKRILDEGTRIDGRDTKTVRPIEIQPGILPRAHGSALFTRGETQSLCVTTLGSSTDNQRMDSLTGDVTKTFMLHYNFPPFSVGEVKPVRVSRREIGHGALAEKALKPIIPAGDGFPFTVRVVAETLESNGSSSMAAVCGGCLSLMDAGVPISDPVAGVAMGLIKEGDNFIVLTDILGDEDALGDMDFKIAGTAEGVTAVQMDIKITGLTTEIMRKAMRQAHEARLHILGEMKKAIDGPRAELSKYAPQHAEVFVNPEVIRMIIGPGGKNIKAITAATGASVDIEDSGRISIFAPTAESMEQAKELVQYYDQRPDLGKNYMGKVRKVLEIGAIVEIMPNVEALVHISQLDTSRVAQASDVAHLGEDMLVKVIEINGDRIRASRKAVLLEEQGIEWKPEDTARPARAPRGEGERDHRGDRGDRGE
;
A
#
# COMPACT_ATOMS: atom_id res chain seq x y z
N ALA A 1 21.92 -1.97 -42.77
CA ALA A 1 22.87 -3.09 -42.74
C ALA A 1 24.16 -2.60 -42.05
N ASN A 2 24.23 -2.65 -40.77
CA ASN A 2 25.46 -2.37 -40.02
C ASN A 2 26.16 -3.69 -39.74
N ARG A 3 27.34 -3.86 -40.35
CA ARG A 3 28.26 -4.94 -40.06
C ARG A 3 28.89 -4.69 -38.67
N ILE A 4 28.77 -5.66 -37.79
CA ILE A 4 29.60 -5.76 -36.59
C ILE A 4 30.64 -6.86 -36.88
N ASP A 5 31.91 -6.46 -37.12
CA ASP A 5 33.02 -7.38 -37.17
C ASP A 5 33.44 -7.75 -35.74
N VAL A 6 33.18 -8.96 -35.33
CA VAL A 6 33.66 -9.51 -34.05
C VAL A 6 35.03 -10.16 -34.29
N TRP A 7 36.08 -9.55 -33.76
CA TRP A 7 37.41 -10.13 -33.68
C TRP A 7 37.51 -10.98 -32.40
N ILE A 8 37.76 -12.25 -32.54
CA ILE A 8 38.16 -13.11 -31.43
C ILE A 8 39.61 -13.56 -31.70
N ASP A 9 40.56 -12.86 -31.07
CA ASP A 9 41.95 -13.29 -31.01
C ASP A 9 42.17 -14.02 -29.67
N ILE A 10 42.14 -15.37 -29.72
CA ILE A 10 42.30 -16.17 -28.50
C ILE A 10 43.68 -16.86 -28.41
N VAL A 11 44.49 -16.95 -29.47
CA VAL A 11 45.84 -17.55 -29.39
C VAL A 11 46.81 -16.88 -30.36
N PRO A 12 48.00 -16.39 -29.94
CA PRO A 12 49.01 -15.90 -30.85
C PRO A 12 49.61 -17.04 -31.64
N GLY A 13 49.50 -17.00 -32.97
CA GLY A 13 50.17 -17.91 -33.89
C GLY A 13 49.30 -18.88 -34.68
N VAL A 14 47.97 -18.92 -34.51
CA VAL A 14 47.07 -19.75 -35.33
C VAL A 14 46.29 -18.88 -36.31
N SER A 15 46.64 -18.92 -37.58
CA SER A 15 45.90 -18.29 -38.67
C SER A 15 44.74 -19.15 -39.13
N PHE A 16 43.49 -18.70 -38.88
CA PHE A 16 42.32 -19.35 -39.46
C PHE A 16 41.98 -18.71 -40.81
N PRO A 17 41.54 -19.47 -41.81
CA PRO A 17 41.17 -18.95 -43.10
C PRO A 17 39.95 -18.05 -42.96
N LYS A 18 40.00 -16.81 -43.52
CA LYS A 18 38.92 -15.88 -43.62
C LYS A 18 37.72 -16.52 -44.34
N ARG A 19 36.73 -17.00 -43.61
CA ARG A 19 35.44 -17.38 -44.16
C ARG A 19 34.64 -16.14 -44.54
N LYS A 20 34.28 -16.02 -45.79
CA LYS A 20 33.33 -15.02 -46.27
C LYS A 20 32.04 -15.06 -45.46
N GLY A 21 31.61 -13.93 -45.00
CA GLY A 21 30.49 -13.64 -44.14
C GLY A 21 29.31 -14.61 -44.17
N PHE A 22 29.19 -15.42 -43.14
CA PHE A 22 27.94 -16.10 -42.81
C PHE A 22 27.21 -15.23 -41.79
N THR A 23 26.31 -14.39 -42.27
CA THR A 23 25.35 -13.76 -41.41
C THR A 23 24.24 -14.76 -41.11
N MET A 24 24.43 -15.60 -40.11
CA MET A 24 23.33 -16.38 -39.56
C MET A 24 22.47 -15.45 -38.73
N SER A 25 21.47 -14.82 -39.36
CA SER A 25 20.33 -14.28 -38.65
C SER A 25 19.46 -15.45 -38.23
N PHE A 26 19.66 -15.98 -37.00
CA PHE A 26 18.85 -17.05 -36.46
C PHE A 26 17.41 -16.63 -36.12
N ARG A 27 17.08 -15.37 -36.22
CA ARG A 27 15.77 -14.83 -35.84
C ARG A 27 15.21 -13.90 -36.91
N LYS A 28 13.88 -13.94 -37.07
CA LYS A 28 13.16 -12.95 -37.90
C LYS A 28 13.36 -11.55 -37.28
N ALA A 29 13.32 -10.53 -38.14
CA ALA A 29 13.30 -9.16 -37.66
C ALA A 29 12.07 -8.95 -36.73
N PRO A 30 12.22 -8.23 -35.61
CA PRO A 30 11.10 -7.97 -34.71
C PRO A 30 10.03 -7.10 -35.43
N THR A 31 8.78 -7.36 -35.08
CA THR A 31 7.65 -6.51 -35.51
C THR A 31 7.35 -5.49 -34.42
N ARG A 32 7.24 -4.22 -34.82
CA ARG A 32 6.96 -3.09 -33.91
C ARG A 32 5.77 -2.29 -34.40
N VAL A 33 4.99 -1.84 -33.44
CA VAL A 33 3.97 -0.81 -33.60
C VAL A 33 4.08 0.18 -32.47
N SER A 34 3.66 1.43 -32.69
CA SER A 34 3.62 2.44 -31.62
C SER A 34 2.33 3.22 -31.63
N ALA A 35 1.99 3.78 -30.49
CA ALA A 35 0.89 4.72 -30.30
C ALA A 35 1.35 5.85 -29.38
N THR A 36 0.81 7.06 -29.57
CA THR A 36 1.06 8.20 -28.68
C THR A 36 -0.10 8.35 -27.72
N ILE A 37 0.17 8.26 -26.42
CA ILE A 37 -0.81 8.32 -25.35
C ILE A 37 -0.35 9.35 -24.31
N GLY A 38 -1.18 10.33 -23.97
CA GLY A 38 -0.83 11.38 -23.01
C GLY A 38 0.46 12.13 -23.39
N GLY A 39 0.72 12.31 -24.68
CA GLY A 39 1.96 12.92 -25.19
C GLY A 39 3.21 12.02 -25.15
N LYS A 40 3.10 10.76 -24.71
CA LYS A 40 4.19 9.79 -24.61
C LYS A 40 4.06 8.72 -25.70
N GLU A 41 5.18 8.36 -26.35
CA GLU A 41 5.20 7.25 -27.28
C GLU A 41 5.27 5.92 -26.51
N ILE A 42 4.35 5.01 -26.82
CA ILE A 42 4.32 3.64 -26.29
C ILE A 42 4.58 2.69 -27.46
N ILE A 43 5.61 1.85 -27.32
CA ILE A 43 6.06 0.91 -28.36
C ILE A 43 5.73 -0.51 -27.94
N LEU A 44 5.06 -1.26 -28.79
CA LEU A 44 4.83 -2.69 -28.68
C LEU A 44 5.72 -3.42 -29.65
N GLU A 45 6.51 -4.40 -29.18
CA GLU A 45 7.41 -5.19 -30.02
C GLU A 45 7.23 -6.68 -29.74
N THR A 46 7.25 -7.51 -30.80
CA THR A 46 7.23 -8.97 -30.71
C THR A 46 8.26 -9.61 -31.63
N GLY A 47 8.61 -10.88 -31.37
CA GLY A 47 9.50 -11.70 -32.20
C GLY A 47 10.99 -11.60 -31.89
N ARG A 48 11.42 -10.73 -30.96
CA ARG A 48 12.82 -10.60 -30.54
C ARG A 48 13.18 -11.50 -29.37
N VAL A 49 12.33 -11.51 -28.32
CA VAL A 49 12.59 -12.20 -27.05
C VAL A 49 11.49 -13.19 -26.76
N ALA A 50 11.80 -14.21 -25.95
CA ALA A 50 10.86 -15.23 -25.47
C ALA A 50 10.05 -15.90 -26.59
N THR A 51 10.69 -16.21 -27.73
CA THR A 51 10.05 -16.72 -28.94
C THR A 51 9.49 -18.15 -28.82
N GLN A 52 9.80 -18.86 -27.75
CA GLN A 52 9.22 -20.17 -27.44
C GLN A 52 7.84 -20.06 -26.77
N ALA A 53 7.50 -18.91 -26.19
CA ALA A 53 6.17 -18.68 -25.62
C ALA A 53 5.10 -18.69 -26.74
N HIS A 54 3.87 -19.01 -26.38
CA HIS A 54 2.73 -18.96 -27.30
C HIS A 54 2.45 -17.54 -27.77
N GLY A 55 2.60 -16.55 -26.88
CA GLY A 55 2.65 -15.12 -27.20
C GLY A 55 3.73 -14.43 -26.38
N SER A 56 4.43 -13.46 -26.95
CA SER A 56 5.41 -12.64 -26.22
C SER A 56 5.42 -11.22 -26.75
N VAL A 57 5.42 -10.23 -25.85
CA VAL A 57 5.44 -8.79 -26.17
C VAL A 57 6.37 -8.09 -25.20
N THR A 58 7.19 -7.18 -25.72
CA THR A 58 7.77 -6.12 -24.90
C THR A 58 7.00 -4.83 -25.15
N ILE A 59 6.61 -4.12 -24.08
CA ILE A 59 6.03 -2.78 -24.14
C ILE A 59 7.01 -1.80 -23.54
N GLN A 60 7.17 -0.67 -24.18
CA GLN A 60 8.11 0.36 -23.75
C GLN A 60 7.44 1.73 -23.73
N CYS A 61 7.65 2.47 -22.64
CA CYS A 61 7.33 3.90 -22.51
C CYS A 61 8.54 4.60 -21.88
N GLY A 62 9.17 5.52 -22.61
CA GLY A 62 10.43 6.10 -22.16
C GLY A 62 11.50 5.04 -21.90
N GLY A 63 12.08 5.05 -20.70
CA GLY A 63 13.03 4.04 -20.23
C GLY A 63 12.40 2.84 -19.53
N THR A 64 11.10 2.85 -19.28
CA THR A 64 10.38 1.71 -18.68
C THR A 64 10.03 0.66 -19.74
N VAL A 65 10.42 -0.61 -19.51
CA VAL A 65 10.18 -1.74 -20.39
C VAL A 65 9.63 -2.92 -19.59
N VAL A 66 8.52 -3.48 -20.05
CA VAL A 66 7.92 -4.70 -19.50
C VAL A 66 7.91 -5.80 -20.57
N LEU A 67 8.36 -6.98 -20.19
CA LEU A 67 8.22 -8.21 -20.99
C LEU A 67 7.01 -8.98 -20.49
N VAL A 68 6.08 -9.31 -21.38
CA VAL A 68 4.95 -10.19 -21.08
C VAL A 68 4.98 -11.41 -21.99
N THR A 69 4.79 -12.59 -21.38
CA THR A 69 4.71 -13.86 -22.08
C THR A 69 3.43 -14.60 -21.71
N VAL A 70 2.91 -15.34 -22.67
CA VAL A 70 1.73 -16.21 -22.54
C VAL A 70 2.07 -17.61 -22.97
N CYS A 71 1.78 -18.57 -22.11
CA CYS A 71 1.86 -20.00 -22.41
C CYS A 71 0.53 -20.66 -22.04
N SER A 72 0.18 -21.72 -22.73
CA SER A 72 -0.97 -22.58 -22.39
C SER A 72 -0.64 -24.04 -22.61
N GLN A 73 -1.39 -24.89 -21.94
CA GLN A 73 -1.39 -26.33 -22.13
C GLN A 73 -2.81 -26.88 -21.95
N PRO A 74 -3.18 -27.95 -22.68
CA PRO A 74 -4.47 -28.58 -22.48
C PRO A 74 -4.66 -29.06 -21.05
N LEU A 75 -5.90 -28.97 -20.56
CA LEU A 75 -6.28 -29.52 -19.25
C LEU A 75 -6.42 -31.04 -19.33
N ASP A 76 -5.87 -31.75 -18.34
CA ASP A 76 -6.04 -33.21 -18.20
C ASP A 76 -7.47 -33.60 -17.77
N PHE A 77 -8.15 -32.69 -17.05
CA PHE A 77 -9.53 -32.86 -16.59
C PHE A 77 -10.17 -31.48 -16.33
N ASP A 78 -11.51 -31.43 -16.41
CA ASP A 78 -12.26 -30.22 -16.09
C ASP A 78 -12.14 -29.91 -14.59
N ARG A 79 -11.69 -28.68 -14.27
CA ARG A 79 -11.52 -28.17 -12.91
C ARG A 79 -12.78 -27.45 -12.39
N GLY A 80 -13.81 -27.29 -13.21
CA GLY A 80 -15.00 -26.49 -12.90
C GLY A 80 -14.77 -24.97 -12.91
N PHE A 81 -13.58 -24.51 -13.33
CA PHE A 81 -13.25 -23.11 -13.52
C PHE A 81 -12.12 -22.94 -14.54
N PHE A 82 -12.04 -21.78 -15.17
CA PHE A 82 -10.97 -21.45 -16.09
C PHE A 82 -9.65 -21.16 -15.34
N PRO A 83 -8.64 -22.04 -15.43
CA PRO A 83 -7.36 -21.87 -14.76
C PRO A 83 -6.49 -20.87 -15.53
N LEU A 84 -6.57 -19.60 -15.15
CA LEU A 84 -5.72 -18.52 -15.61
C LEU A 84 -4.82 -18.10 -14.45
N THR A 85 -3.52 -18.26 -14.64
CA THR A 85 -2.49 -17.78 -13.70
C THR A 85 -1.81 -16.54 -14.26
N VAL A 86 -1.95 -15.42 -13.57
CA VAL A 86 -1.28 -14.17 -13.91
C VAL A 86 -0.28 -13.83 -12.83
N GLU A 87 0.99 -13.64 -13.21
CA GLU A 87 2.08 -13.21 -12.32
C GLU A 87 2.71 -11.94 -12.87
N TYR A 88 2.95 -10.98 -11.99
CA TYR A 88 3.70 -9.78 -12.26
C TYR A 88 4.91 -9.73 -11.32
N SER A 89 6.06 -9.33 -11.82
CA SER A 89 7.29 -9.24 -11.04
C SER A 89 8.10 -7.99 -11.37
N GLU A 90 8.58 -7.32 -10.33
CA GLU A 90 9.49 -6.17 -10.43
C GLU A 90 10.92 -6.64 -10.18
N ARG A 91 11.78 -6.54 -11.19
CA ARG A 91 13.18 -6.92 -11.05
C ARG A 91 13.99 -5.72 -10.59
N MET A 92 14.67 -5.83 -9.44
CA MET A 92 15.47 -4.72 -8.87
C MET A 92 16.56 -4.24 -9.83
N TYR A 93 17.12 -5.13 -10.68
CA TYR A 93 18.05 -4.74 -11.71
C TYR A 93 17.45 -3.78 -12.76
N ALA A 94 16.13 -3.77 -12.92
CA ALA A 94 15.44 -2.85 -13.84
C ALA A 94 15.66 -1.39 -13.49
N ALA A 95 15.84 -1.09 -12.19
CA ALA A 95 16.18 0.23 -11.66
C ALA A 95 17.66 0.34 -11.25
N GLY A 96 18.54 -0.60 -11.67
CA GLY A 96 19.96 -0.62 -11.32
C GLY A 96 20.22 -0.94 -9.83
N ARG A 97 19.28 -1.58 -9.14
CA ARG A 97 19.36 -1.90 -7.71
C ARG A 97 19.66 -3.38 -7.46
N ILE A 98 20.33 -3.65 -6.34
CA ILE A 98 20.52 -4.99 -5.80
C ILE A 98 19.48 -5.22 -4.69
N PRO A 99 18.76 -6.36 -4.66
CA PRO A 99 17.78 -6.62 -3.61
C PRO A 99 18.34 -6.49 -2.20
N GLY A 100 17.58 -5.84 -1.30
CA GLY A 100 17.99 -5.59 0.09
C GLY A 100 18.03 -6.84 0.98
N SER A 101 17.43 -7.97 0.55
CA SER A 101 17.38 -9.21 1.32
C SER A 101 18.78 -9.82 1.54
N PHE A 102 18.95 -10.65 2.58
CA PHE A 102 20.21 -11.32 2.89
C PHE A 102 20.79 -12.11 1.69
N PHE A 103 19.95 -12.79 0.93
CA PHE A 103 20.37 -13.59 -0.22
C PHE A 103 20.67 -12.76 -1.48
N ARG A 104 20.39 -11.45 -1.47
CA ARG A 104 20.56 -10.58 -2.65
C ARG A 104 19.88 -11.12 -3.92
N ARG A 105 18.75 -11.80 -3.75
CA ARG A 105 17.98 -12.44 -4.82
C ARG A 105 16.48 -12.19 -4.55
N GLU A 106 15.72 -11.92 -5.62
CA GLU A 106 14.25 -11.92 -5.57
C GLU A 106 13.77 -13.36 -5.42
N ILE A 107 13.48 -13.76 -4.18
CA ILE A 107 13.00 -15.10 -3.82
C ILE A 107 11.87 -14.95 -2.81
N GLY A 108 10.96 -15.92 -2.83
CA GLY A 108 9.88 -15.99 -1.87
C GLY A 108 8.54 -15.60 -2.46
N ARG A 109 7.65 -15.07 -1.63
CA ARG A 109 6.31 -14.68 -2.05
C ARG A 109 6.35 -13.35 -2.79
N PRO A 110 5.46 -13.14 -3.78
CA PRO A 110 5.27 -11.82 -4.39
C PRO A 110 5.01 -10.75 -3.33
N SER A 111 5.52 -9.56 -3.53
CA SER A 111 5.20 -8.39 -2.73
C SER A 111 3.70 -8.06 -2.82
N GLU A 112 3.22 -7.20 -1.92
CA GLU A 112 1.85 -6.69 -1.99
C GLU A 112 1.58 -6.01 -3.35
N ARG A 113 2.50 -5.13 -3.80
CA ARG A 113 2.42 -4.46 -5.11
C ARG A 113 2.37 -5.46 -6.26
N GLU A 114 3.27 -6.44 -6.29
CA GLU A 114 3.27 -7.47 -7.35
C GLU A 114 1.96 -8.27 -7.38
N THR A 115 1.41 -8.58 -6.21
CA THR A 115 0.11 -9.25 -6.10
C THR A 115 -1.03 -8.39 -6.62
N LEU A 116 -1.04 -7.10 -6.27
CA LEU A 116 -2.08 -6.16 -6.71
C LEU A 116 -2.02 -5.92 -8.23
N VAL A 117 -0.82 -5.73 -8.79
CA VAL A 117 -0.66 -5.56 -10.25
C VAL A 117 -1.02 -6.84 -11.00
N SER A 118 -0.68 -8.03 -10.46
CA SER A 118 -1.16 -9.29 -11.05
C SER A 118 -2.69 -9.34 -11.15
N ARG A 119 -3.41 -8.79 -10.15
CA ARG A 119 -4.87 -8.68 -10.18
C ARG A 119 -5.37 -7.63 -11.16
N LEU A 120 -4.69 -6.50 -11.27
CA LEU A 120 -5.01 -5.46 -12.29
C LEU A 120 -4.90 -6.01 -13.72
N ILE A 121 -3.98 -6.95 -13.96
CA ILE A 121 -3.84 -7.64 -15.26
C ILE A 121 -4.90 -8.72 -15.44
N ASP A 122 -5.12 -9.57 -14.41
CA ASP A 122 -6.03 -10.73 -14.48
C ASP A 122 -7.50 -10.32 -14.73
N ARG A 123 -7.97 -9.30 -14.01
CA ARG A 123 -9.38 -8.90 -14.01
C ARG A 123 -9.91 -8.47 -15.39
N PRO A 124 -9.23 -7.62 -16.17
CA PRO A 124 -9.72 -7.23 -17.48
C PRO A 124 -9.53 -8.28 -18.57
N ILE A 125 -8.57 -9.21 -18.46
CA ILE A 125 -8.32 -10.21 -19.50
C ILE A 125 -9.12 -11.49 -19.31
N ARG A 126 -9.39 -11.91 -18.04
CA ARG A 126 -10.10 -13.16 -17.73
C ARG A 126 -11.48 -13.27 -18.38
N PRO A 127 -12.36 -12.26 -18.33
CA PRO A 127 -13.70 -12.35 -18.91
C PRO A 127 -13.71 -12.41 -20.45
N LEU A 128 -12.59 -12.10 -21.11
CA LEU A 128 -12.47 -12.08 -22.55
C LEU A 128 -12.10 -13.45 -23.16
N PHE A 129 -11.77 -14.44 -22.32
CA PHE A 129 -11.65 -15.83 -22.75
C PHE A 129 -13.05 -16.48 -22.84
N PRO A 130 -13.28 -17.36 -23.82
CA PRO A 130 -14.53 -18.08 -23.91
C PRO A 130 -14.71 -19.04 -22.72
N LYS A 131 -15.94 -19.16 -22.24
CA LYS A 131 -16.28 -20.10 -21.17
C LYS A 131 -16.04 -21.54 -21.61
N GLY A 132 -15.56 -22.37 -20.67
CA GLY A 132 -15.29 -23.78 -20.94
C GLY A 132 -14.06 -24.06 -21.79
N LEU A 133 -13.18 -23.07 -21.99
CA LEU A 133 -11.91 -23.29 -22.70
C LEU A 133 -11.05 -24.33 -21.94
N PRO A 134 -10.71 -25.48 -22.56
CA PRO A 134 -10.01 -26.58 -21.88
C PRO A 134 -8.48 -26.37 -21.87
N GLU A 135 -8.03 -25.20 -21.46
CA GLU A 135 -6.63 -24.78 -21.44
C GLU A 135 -6.24 -24.24 -20.06
N ASP A 136 -5.09 -24.66 -19.53
CA ASP A 136 -4.42 -24.00 -18.39
C ASP A 136 -3.53 -22.89 -18.96
N VAL A 137 -3.82 -21.65 -18.62
CA VAL A 137 -3.18 -20.46 -19.21
C VAL A 137 -2.35 -19.74 -18.17
N GLN A 138 -1.09 -19.42 -18.54
CA GLN A 138 -0.19 -18.64 -17.70
C GLN A 138 0.26 -17.37 -18.44
N VAL A 139 0.11 -16.23 -17.76
CA VAL A 139 0.60 -14.91 -18.20
C VAL A 139 1.64 -14.43 -17.22
N LEU A 140 2.86 -14.20 -17.69
CA LEU A 140 3.96 -13.69 -16.87
C LEU A 140 4.38 -12.30 -17.38
N ALA A 141 4.25 -11.29 -16.53
CA ALA A 141 4.71 -9.94 -16.77
C ALA A 141 5.95 -9.64 -15.90
N SER A 142 7.02 -9.16 -16.50
CA SER A 142 8.27 -8.84 -15.81
C SER A 142 8.75 -7.45 -16.20
N VAL A 143 8.95 -6.59 -15.23
CA VAL A 143 9.58 -5.28 -15.43
C VAL A 143 11.08 -5.51 -15.57
N ILE A 144 11.62 -5.22 -16.76
CA ILE A 144 13.04 -5.48 -17.10
C ILE A 144 13.87 -4.21 -17.27
N SER A 145 13.21 -3.04 -17.31
CA SER A 145 13.83 -1.72 -17.24
C SER A 145 12.83 -0.74 -16.63
N SER A 146 13.28 0.19 -15.81
CA SER A 146 12.45 1.23 -15.18
C SER A 146 13.21 2.56 -15.17
N ASP A 147 12.58 3.61 -15.71
CA ASP A 147 13.06 4.99 -15.62
C ASP A 147 12.63 5.70 -14.34
N GLN A 148 11.84 5.02 -13.50
CA GLN A 148 11.27 5.56 -12.26
C GLN A 148 10.33 6.76 -12.46
N GLU A 149 9.92 7.01 -13.69
CA GLU A 149 8.97 8.07 -14.07
C GLU A 149 7.66 7.49 -14.62
N ASN A 150 7.76 6.46 -15.47
CA ASN A 150 6.61 5.83 -16.10
C ASN A 150 6.22 4.54 -15.39
N GLU A 151 4.97 4.48 -14.92
CA GLU A 151 4.44 3.31 -14.21
C GLU A 151 4.31 2.10 -15.12
N SER A 152 4.75 0.95 -14.62
CA SER A 152 4.78 -0.31 -15.37
C SER A 152 3.50 -1.13 -15.30
N ASP A 153 2.62 -0.87 -14.35
CA ASP A 153 1.39 -1.63 -14.10
C ASP A 153 0.37 -1.50 -15.26
N VAL A 154 0.06 -0.28 -15.68
CA VAL A 154 -0.87 -0.03 -16.81
C VAL A 154 -0.28 -0.51 -18.15
N LEU A 155 1.04 -0.41 -18.31
CA LEU A 155 1.74 -0.98 -19.45
C LEU A 155 1.59 -2.50 -19.49
N SER A 156 1.66 -3.15 -18.31
CA SER A 156 1.54 -4.60 -18.17
C SER A 156 0.15 -5.12 -18.57
N ILE A 157 -0.93 -4.38 -18.27
CA ILE A 157 -2.29 -4.72 -18.71
C ILE A 157 -2.34 -4.79 -20.25
N THR A 158 -1.86 -3.74 -20.90
CA THR A 158 -1.84 -3.64 -22.36
C THR A 158 -0.96 -4.72 -23.00
N ALA A 159 0.23 -4.95 -22.46
CA ALA A 159 1.14 -5.96 -22.98
C ALA A 159 0.62 -7.39 -22.78
N ALA A 160 -0.11 -7.66 -21.68
CA ALA A 160 -0.75 -8.95 -21.45
C ALA A 160 -1.86 -9.21 -22.47
N SER A 161 -2.73 -8.22 -22.72
CA SER A 161 -3.72 -8.28 -23.79
C SER A 161 -3.06 -8.53 -25.15
N ALA A 162 -2.04 -7.75 -25.52
CA ALA A 162 -1.32 -7.90 -26.78
C ALA A 162 -0.68 -9.30 -26.92
N ALA A 163 -0.08 -9.83 -25.86
CA ALA A 163 0.55 -11.16 -25.86
C ALA A 163 -0.48 -12.27 -26.08
N VAL A 164 -1.67 -12.18 -25.43
CA VAL A 164 -2.78 -13.12 -25.65
C VAL A 164 -3.34 -12.97 -27.07
N MET A 165 -3.48 -11.74 -27.57
CA MET A 165 -3.91 -11.47 -28.95
C MET A 165 -2.99 -12.13 -29.98
N LEU A 166 -1.67 -12.13 -29.77
CA LEU A 166 -0.67 -12.76 -30.62
C LEU A 166 -0.63 -14.28 -30.51
N SER A 167 -1.08 -14.85 -29.39
CA SER A 167 -1.07 -16.29 -29.14
C SER A 167 -2.13 -17.04 -29.96
N PRO A 168 -2.08 -18.38 -30.03
CA PRO A 168 -3.15 -19.18 -30.62
C PRO A 168 -4.44 -19.21 -29.82
N LEU A 169 -4.45 -18.75 -28.56
CA LEU A 169 -5.62 -18.79 -27.71
C LEU A 169 -6.79 -17.97 -28.25
N PRO A 170 -8.04 -18.45 -28.16
CA PRO A 170 -9.21 -17.65 -28.51
C PRO A 170 -9.36 -16.53 -27.50
N PHE A 171 -9.45 -15.30 -27.98
CA PHE A 171 -9.54 -14.09 -27.16
C PHE A 171 -10.41 -13.09 -27.91
N ALA A 172 -11.42 -12.54 -27.25
CA ALA A 172 -12.49 -11.80 -27.93
C ALA A 172 -11.97 -10.50 -28.55
N GLU A 173 -11.33 -9.65 -27.76
CA GLU A 173 -10.93 -8.31 -28.19
C GLU A 173 -9.70 -7.79 -27.43
N ALA A 174 -9.05 -6.76 -27.97
CA ALA A 174 -7.94 -6.10 -27.31
C ALA A 174 -8.42 -5.17 -26.18
N VAL A 175 -7.68 -5.15 -25.07
CA VAL A 175 -7.88 -4.17 -24.00
C VAL A 175 -6.59 -3.39 -23.74
N ALA A 176 -6.72 -2.11 -23.45
CA ALA A 176 -5.61 -1.26 -23.07
C ALA A 176 -5.80 -0.73 -21.64
N GLY A 177 -4.73 -0.75 -20.85
CA GLY A 177 -4.68 -0.19 -19.50
C GLY A 177 -4.20 1.25 -19.52
N GLY A 178 -4.83 2.10 -18.70
CA GLY A 178 -4.44 3.49 -18.48
C GLY A 178 -4.60 3.90 -17.03
N ARG A 179 -3.91 4.97 -16.64
CA ARG A 179 -4.06 5.63 -15.34
C ARG A 179 -4.52 7.06 -15.57
N ILE A 180 -5.51 7.50 -14.80
CA ILE A 180 -5.99 8.87 -14.81
C ILE A 180 -5.59 9.53 -13.51
N GLY A 181 -4.83 10.62 -13.62
CA GLY A 181 -4.62 11.60 -12.55
C GLY A 181 -5.43 12.86 -12.80
N ARG A 182 -5.60 13.69 -11.76
CA ARG A 182 -6.22 15.01 -11.87
C ARG A 182 -5.42 16.03 -11.06
N ILE A 183 -4.89 17.05 -11.74
CA ILE A 183 -4.12 18.13 -11.13
C ILE A 183 -4.79 19.45 -11.49
N ASN A 184 -5.10 20.28 -10.50
CA ASN A 184 -5.79 21.56 -10.70
C ASN A 184 -7.08 21.43 -11.54
N GLY A 185 -7.82 20.33 -11.35
CA GLY A 185 -9.07 20.04 -12.06
C GLY A 185 -8.91 19.49 -13.48
N GLN A 186 -7.68 19.33 -14.01
CA GLN A 186 -7.41 18.79 -15.34
C GLN A 186 -7.02 17.33 -15.28
N PHE A 187 -7.59 16.51 -16.17
CA PHE A 187 -7.25 15.10 -16.29
C PHE A 187 -5.93 14.91 -17.05
N ILE A 188 -5.12 13.99 -16.56
CA ILE A 188 -3.84 13.59 -17.16
C ILE A 188 -3.84 12.08 -17.33
N LEU A 189 -3.56 11.62 -18.57
CA LEU A 189 -3.46 10.19 -18.85
C LEU A 189 -2.02 9.71 -18.68
N ASN A 190 -1.85 8.64 -17.91
CA ASN A 190 -0.57 8.07 -17.53
C ASN A 190 0.40 9.12 -16.95
N PRO A 191 0.01 9.84 -15.88
CA PRO A 191 0.88 10.80 -15.25
C PRO A 191 2.19 10.13 -14.77
N THR A 192 3.25 10.90 -14.68
CA THR A 192 4.51 10.47 -14.09
C THR A 192 4.36 10.27 -12.58
N VAL A 193 5.31 9.55 -11.97
CA VAL A 193 5.35 9.37 -10.51
C VAL A 193 5.34 10.71 -9.76
N LYS A 194 6.01 11.73 -10.30
CA LYS A 194 6.01 13.09 -9.72
C LYS A 194 4.67 13.79 -9.82
N GLU A 195 4.03 13.72 -10.99
CA GLU A 195 2.70 14.30 -11.20
C GLU A 195 1.64 13.60 -10.34
N MET A 196 1.78 12.28 -10.10
CA MET A 196 0.88 11.56 -9.20
C MET A 196 0.94 12.03 -7.76
N ALA A 197 2.06 12.55 -7.29
CA ALA A 197 2.17 13.10 -5.93
C ALA A 197 1.32 14.38 -5.72
N GLU A 198 0.98 15.10 -6.81
CA GLU A 198 0.16 16.31 -6.78
C GLU A 198 -1.32 16.03 -7.15
N SER A 199 -1.63 14.79 -7.53
CA SER A 199 -2.93 14.39 -8.03
C SER A 199 -3.91 14.06 -6.90
N ASP A 200 -5.14 14.56 -7.00
CA ASP A 200 -6.26 14.21 -6.12
C ASP A 200 -7.05 12.99 -6.61
N LEU A 201 -6.66 12.42 -7.79
CA LEU A 201 -7.29 11.27 -8.41
C LEU A 201 -6.20 10.28 -8.89
N ASN A 202 -6.35 9.01 -8.56
CA ASN A 202 -5.47 7.93 -9.01
C ASN A 202 -6.33 6.73 -9.41
N ILE A 203 -6.81 6.72 -10.65
CA ILE A 203 -7.65 5.64 -11.18
C ILE A 203 -6.92 4.88 -12.26
N VAL A 204 -6.72 3.58 -12.06
CA VAL A 204 -6.34 2.63 -13.09
C VAL A 204 -7.61 2.08 -13.73
N PHE A 205 -7.64 2.06 -15.05
CA PHE A 205 -8.74 1.50 -15.81
C PHE A 205 -8.22 0.62 -16.95
N ALA A 206 -9.06 -0.28 -17.40
CA ALA A 206 -8.86 -1.01 -18.65
C ALA A 206 -10.08 -0.85 -19.53
N ALA A 207 -9.84 -0.59 -20.82
CA ALA A 207 -10.90 -0.39 -21.81
C ALA A 207 -10.62 -1.17 -23.09
N SER A 208 -11.69 -1.69 -23.69
CA SER A 208 -11.69 -2.17 -25.08
C SER A 208 -12.05 -1.05 -26.05
N ALA A 209 -12.33 -1.38 -27.32
CA ALA A 209 -12.78 -0.41 -28.29
C ALA A 209 -14.08 0.28 -27.85
N ASP A 210 -15.02 -0.49 -27.33
CA ASP A 210 -16.39 -0.02 -27.11
C ASP A 210 -16.75 0.18 -25.63
N ALA A 211 -16.01 -0.45 -24.68
CA ALA A 211 -16.41 -0.50 -23.29
C ALA A 211 -15.25 -0.33 -22.29
N LEU A 212 -15.58 0.18 -21.10
CA LEU A 212 -14.78 -0.02 -19.90
C LEU A 212 -14.92 -1.47 -19.44
N VAL A 213 -13.83 -2.10 -19.01
CA VAL A 213 -13.79 -3.50 -18.58
C VAL A 213 -13.44 -3.61 -17.10
N MET A 214 -12.60 -2.72 -16.61
CA MET A 214 -12.16 -2.72 -15.20
C MET A 214 -11.82 -1.30 -14.75
N VAL A 215 -12.15 -0.98 -13.51
CA VAL A 215 -11.74 0.27 -12.84
C VAL A 215 -11.28 -0.05 -11.44
N GLU A 216 -10.18 0.55 -11.01
CA GLU A 216 -9.72 0.51 -9.61
C GLU A 216 -8.94 1.77 -9.29
N GLY A 217 -9.26 2.43 -8.17
CA GLY A 217 -8.51 3.63 -7.81
C GLY A 217 -8.82 4.18 -6.45
N GLU A 218 -8.11 5.25 -6.15
CA GLU A 218 -8.27 6.10 -4.96
C GLU A 218 -8.50 7.54 -5.40
N ALA A 219 -9.16 8.32 -4.53
CA ALA A 219 -9.42 9.72 -4.74
C ALA A 219 -9.38 10.48 -3.40
N THR A 220 -9.10 11.77 -3.45
CA THR A 220 -9.12 12.63 -2.28
C THR A 220 -10.38 13.49 -2.33
N PHE A 221 -11.49 12.91 -1.84
CA PHE A 221 -12.82 13.56 -1.76
C PHE A 221 -13.35 14.09 -3.11
N VAL A 222 -13.12 13.33 -4.19
CA VAL A 222 -13.55 13.71 -5.54
C VAL A 222 -15.03 13.38 -5.73
N PRO A 223 -15.87 14.31 -6.26
CA PRO A 223 -17.26 14.04 -6.56
C PRO A 223 -17.45 12.91 -7.60
N GLU A 224 -18.54 12.17 -7.47
CA GLU A 224 -18.86 11.01 -8.33
C GLU A 224 -18.92 11.35 -9.82
N ASP A 225 -19.52 12.49 -10.17
CA ASP A 225 -19.65 12.93 -11.57
C ASP A 225 -18.28 13.18 -12.21
N VAL A 226 -17.32 13.73 -11.44
CA VAL A 226 -15.94 13.95 -11.92
C VAL A 226 -15.23 12.61 -12.22
N ILE A 227 -15.48 11.57 -11.42
CA ILE A 227 -14.93 10.24 -11.65
C ILE A 227 -15.50 9.66 -12.95
N ILE A 228 -16.80 9.81 -13.20
CA ILE A 228 -17.44 9.34 -14.43
C ILE A 228 -16.87 10.07 -15.64
N ASP A 229 -16.75 11.40 -15.57
CA ASP A 229 -16.19 12.21 -16.65
C ASP A 229 -14.72 11.83 -16.93
N ALA A 230 -13.93 11.54 -15.87
CA ALA A 230 -12.56 11.03 -16.00
C ALA A 230 -12.51 9.70 -16.74
N LEU A 231 -13.38 8.76 -16.39
CA LEU A 231 -13.44 7.44 -17.03
C LEU A 231 -13.86 7.50 -18.50
N GLU A 232 -14.86 8.34 -18.82
CA GLU A 232 -15.26 8.57 -20.21
C GLU A 232 -14.14 9.20 -21.03
N TRP A 233 -13.47 10.20 -20.48
CA TRP A 233 -12.33 10.85 -21.12
C TRP A 233 -11.20 9.85 -21.32
N GLY A 234 -10.79 9.11 -20.29
CA GLY A 234 -9.71 8.14 -20.34
C GLY A 234 -9.97 7.02 -21.36
N ARG A 235 -11.21 6.50 -21.43
CA ARG A 235 -11.62 5.51 -22.43
C ARG A 235 -11.41 5.99 -23.86
N LYS A 236 -11.70 7.27 -24.15
CA LYS A 236 -11.48 7.85 -25.48
C LYS A 236 -10.00 8.02 -25.79
N GLU A 237 -9.25 8.54 -24.83
CA GLU A 237 -7.82 8.84 -25.00
C GLU A 237 -6.95 7.59 -25.14
N ILE A 238 -7.39 6.40 -24.62
CA ILE A 238 -6.60 5.17 -24.69
C ILE A 238 -6.77 4.40 -26.01
N GLN A 239 -7.73 4.76 -26.86
CA GLN A 239 -8.08 4.03 -28.09
C GLN A 239 -6.90 3.77 -29.04
N PRO A 240 -5.96 4.71 -29.27
CA PRO A 240 -4.83 4.45 -30.15
C PRO A 240 -3.98 3.24 -29.72
N LEU A 241 -3.99 2.91 -28.41
CA LEU A 241 -3.25 1.77 -27.89
C LEU A 241 -4.02 0.44 -28.08
N VAL A 242 -5.34 0.48 -28.13
CA VAL A 242 -6.18 -0.67 -28.54
C VAL A 242 -5.94 -0.97 -30.03
N GLU A 243 -5.99 0.06 -30.88
CA GLU A 243 -5.73 -0.05 -32.33
C GLU A 243 -4.32 -0.59 -32.62
N ALA A 244 -3.31 -0.12 -31.89
CA ALA A 244 -1.94 -0.61 -32.05
C ALA A 244 -1.82 -2.13 -31.77
N GLN A 245 -2.56 -2.66 -30.80
CA GLN A 245 -2.57 -4.10 -30.53
C GLN A 245 -3.22 -4.89 -31.67
N VAL A 246 -4.33 -4.40 -32.23
CA VAL A 246 -5.00 -5.01 -33.39
C VAL A 246 -4.04 -5.06 -34.56
N LYS A 247 -3.37 -3.94 -34.84
CA LYS A 247 -2.37 -3.86 -35.91
C LYS A 247 -1.19 -4.80 -35.69
N LEU A 248 -0.71 -4.93 -34.45
CA LEU A 248 0.38 -5.86 -34.13
C LEU A 248 -0.04 -7.32 -34.36
N ARG A 249 -1.30 -7.67 -33.99
CA ARG A 249 -1.88 -8.98 -34.27
C ARG A 249 -1.97 -9.29 -35.76
N GLU A 250 -2.40 -8.33 -36.59
CA GLU A 250 -2.46 -8.50 -38.05
C GLU A 250 -1.08 -8.79 -38.66
N LEU A 251 -0.04 -8.13 -38.15
CA LEU A 251 1.34 -8.26 -38.65
C LEU A 251 2.06 -9.52 -38.20
N ALA A 252 1.80 -9.97 -36.96
CA ALA A 252 2.62 -11.00 -36.30
C ALA A 252 1.81 -12.04 -35.49
N GLY A 253 0.49 -11.95 -35.46
CA GLY A 253 -0.36 -12.87 -34.71
C GLY A 253 -0.33 -14.30 -35.30
N LYS A 254 -0.46 -15.28 -34.39
CA LYS A 254 -0.63 -16.68 -34.76
C LYS A 254 -2.08 -16.97 -35.10
N ALA A 255 -2.31 -18.01 -35.89
CA ALA A 255 -3.67 -18.52 -36.13
C ALA A 255 -4.32 -18.93 -34.82
N LYS A 256 -5.57 -18.52 -34.63
CA LYS A 256 -6.33 -18.89 -33.42
C LYS A 256 -6.73 -20.37 -33.48
N MET A 257 -6.63 -21.05 -32.35
CA MET A 257 -7.17 -22.40 -32.23
C MET A 257 -8.68 -22.37 -32.40
N ALA A 258 -9.22 -23.38 -33.06
CA ALA A 258 -10.64 -23.57 -33.17
C ALA A 258 -11.19 -24.02 -31.81
N PHE A 259 -12.12 -23.26 -31.27
CA PHE A 259 -12.82 -23.60 -30.04
C PHE A 259 -14.31 -23.30 -30.25
N THR A 260 -15.11 -24.30 -30.06
CA THR A 260 -16.57 -24.17 -30.03
C THR A 260 -17.00 -24.45 -28.61
N PRO A 261 -17.62 -23.48 -27.90
CA PRO A 261 -18.21 -23.75 -26.60
C PRO A 261 -19.14 -24.94 -26.68
N GLN A 262 -19.08 -25.82 -25.68
CA GLN A 262 -20.00 -26.91 -25.63
C GLN A 262 -21.39 -26.31 -25.33
N GLU A 263 -22.33 -26.47 -26.25
CA GLU A 263 -23.73 -26.12 -26.01
C GLU A 263 -24.34 -27.15 -25.06
N ASP A 264 -25.16 -26.67 -24.14
CA ASP A 264 -25.96 -27.57 -23.30
C ASP A 264 -26.92 -28.38 -24.20
N ASP A 265 -27.07 -29.64 -23.88
CA ASP A 265 -28.09 -30.46 -24.53
C ASP A 265 -29.46 -29.84 -24.25
N ALA A 266 -30.10 -29.30 -25.26
CA ALA A 266 -31.39 -28.60 -25.14
C ALA A 266 -32.51 -29.51 -24.58
N ALA A 267 -32.48 -30.81 -24.87
CA ALA A 267 -33.43 -31.77 -24.33
C ALA A 267 -33.17 -32.04 -22.84
N LEU A 268 -31.89 -32.20 -22.46
CA LEU A 268 -31.48 -32.32 -21.05
C LEU A 268 -31.82 -31.07 -20.25
N LEU A 269 -31.53 -29.88 -20.81
CA LEU A 269 -31.87 -28.59 -20.19
C LEU A 269 -33.35 -28.47 -19.92
N ALA A 270 -34.21 -28.75 -20.93
CA ALA A 270 -35.67 -28.71 -20.78
C ALA A 270 -36.15 -29.71 -19.72
N ARG A 271 -35.56 -30.91 -19.68
CA ARG A 271 -35.91 -31.93 -18.70
C ARG A 271 -35.56 -31.51 -17.28
N ILE A 272 -34.35 -30.91 -17.09
CA ILE A 272 -33.94 -30.42 -15.78
C ILE A 272 -34.75 -29.18 -15.37
N GLU A 273 -35.15 -28.28 -16.29
CA GLU A 273 -36.07 -27.17 -16.01
C GLU A 273 -37.44 -27.70 -15.49
N GLU A 274 -37.98 -28.72 -16.10
CA GLU A 274 -39.24 -29.36 -15.64
C GLU A 274 -39.10 -29.97 -14.23
N LEU A 275 -38.02 -30.73 -14.01
CA LEU A 275 -37.73 -31.35 -12.71
C LEU A 275 -37.49 -30.29 -11.63
N ALA A 276 -36.77 -29.19 -11.95
CA ALA A 276 -36.47 -28.09 -11.05
C ALA A 276 -37.76 -27.36 -10.61
N ALA A 277 -38.68 -27.11 -11.54
CA ALA A 277 -39.99 -26.54 -11.23
C ALA A 277 -40.78 -27.46 -10.30
N GLY A 278 -40.81 -28.78 -10.59
CA GLY A 278 -41.50 -29.78 -9.75
C GLY A 278 -40.87 -29.98 -8.38
N ALA A 279 -39.54 -29.83 -8.25
CA ALA A 279 -38.81 -29.95 -6.99
C ALA A 279 -38.88 -28.68 -6.11
N GLY A 280 -39.44 -27.58 -6.63
CA GLY A 280 -39.62 -26.34 -5.88
C GLY A 280 -38.39 -25.43 -5.85
N LEU A 281 -37.60 -25.37 -6.92
CA LEU A 281 -36.39 -24.53 -7.01
C LEU A 281 -36.68 -23.04 -6.75
N GLU A 282 -37.78 -22.53 -7.32
CA GLU A 282 -38.16 -21.12 -7.13
C GLU A 282 -38.45 -20.80 -5.66
N ALA A 283 -39.14 -21.70 -4.94
CA ALA A 283 -39.38 -21.52 -3.51
C ALA A 283 -38.09 -21.59 -2.69
N ALA A 284 -37.15 -22.49 -3.04
CA ALA A 284 -35.84 -22.58 -2.40
C ALA A 284 -35.01 -21.31 -2.59
N MET A 285 -35.12 -20.68 -3.76
CA MET A 285 -34.44 -19.41 -4.07
C MET A 285 -35.09 -18.18 -3.41
N ARG A 286 -36.25 -18.31 -2.79
CA ARG A 286 -36.94 -17.24 -2.02
C ARG A 286 -36.62 -17.28 -0.53
N VAL A 287 -35.82 -18.25 -0.05
CA VAL A 287 -35.39 -18.33 1.35
C VAL A 287 -34.42 -17.18 1.65
N PRO A 288 -34.75 -16.26 2.57
CA PRO A 288 -33.95 -15.05 2.78
C PRO A 288 -32.57 -15.34 3.38
N GLU A 289 -32.49 -16.24 4.37
CA GLU A 289 -31.26 -16.52 5.12
C GLU A 289 -30.35 -17.44 4.30
N LYS A 290 -29.03 -17.10 4.25
CA LYS A 290 -28.03 -17.71 3.37
C LYS A 290 -27.87 -19.22 3.56
N MET A 291 -27.71 -19.68 4.81
CA MET A 291 -27.46 -21.10 5.08
C MET A 291 -28.71 -21.94 4.84
N ALA A 292 -29.87 -21.47 5.28
CA ALA A 292 -31.15 -22.13 5.01
C ALA A 292 -31.45 -22.20 3.51
N ARG A 293 -31.14 -21.13 2.75
CA ARG A 293 -31.27 -21.14 1.28
C ARG A 293 -30.31 -22.15 0.64
N LYS A 294 -29.06 -22.24 1.12
CA LYS A 294 -28.07 -23.23 0.65
C LYS A 294 -28.58 -24.66 0.88
N ASP A 295 -29.13 -24.95 2.05
CA ASP A 295 -29.66 -26.25 2.39
C ASP A 295 -30.91 -26.59 1.56
N ALA A 296 -31.83 -25.63 1.37
CA ALA A 296 -33.01 -25.80 0.52
C ALA A 296 -32.59 -26.08 -0.94
N ARG A 297 -31.62 -25.35 -1.51
CA ARG A 297 -31.08 -25.59 -2.86
C ARG A 297 -30.44 -26.97 -2.97
N LYS A 298 -29.70 -27.39 -1.96
CA LYS A 298 -29.09 -28.73 -1.91
C LYS A 298 -30.15 -29.85 -1.98
N LEU A 299 -31.20 -29.73 -1.19
CA LEU A 299 -32.31 -30.69 -1.21
C LEU A 299 -33.02 -30.75 -2.58
N VAL A 300 -33.22 -29.60 -3.23
CA VAL A 300 -33.76 -29.52 -4.59
C VAL A 300 -32.86 -30.22 -5.58
N LYS A 301 -31.55 -29.95 -5.53
CA LYS A 301 -30.55 -30.59 -6.39
C LYS A 301 -30.53 -32.11 -6.21
N GLU A 302 -30.58 -32.61 -4.98
CA GLU A 302 -30.63 -34.05 -4.67
C GLU A 302 -31.87 -34.70 -5.29
N LYS A 303 -33.07 -34.08 -5.16
CA LYS A 303 -34.32 -34.57 -5.78
C LYS A 303 -34.22 -34.61 -7.30
N ILE A 304 -33.63 -33.60 -7.94
CA ILE A 304 -33.44 -33.55 -9.40
C ILE A 304 -32.50 -34.68 -9.85
N VAL A 305 -31.39 -34.89 -9.15
CA VAL A 305 -30.43 -35.96 -9.46
C VAL A 305 -31.08 -37.34 -9.30
N GLU A 306 -31.89 -37.57 -8.24
CA GLU A 306 -32.62 -38.82 -8.04
C GLU A 306 -33.67 -39.06 -9.15
N ALA A 307 -34.41 -38.01 -9.52
CA ALA A 307 -35.39 -38.09 -10.60
C ALA A 307 -34.74 -38.37 -11.96
N LEU A 308 -33.57 -37.74 -12.22
CA LEU A 308 -32.84 -37.97 -13.46
C LEU A 308 -32.20 -39.34 -13.53
N LYS A 309 -31.73 -39.93 -12.41
CA LYS A 309 -31.27 -41.32 -12.32
C LYS A 309 -32.37 -42.35 -12.60
N ALA A 310 -33.60 -41.99 -12.32
CA ALA A 310 -34.77 -42.83 -12.65
C ALA A 310 -35.31 -42.60 -14.06
N ASP A 311 -34.78 -41.62 -14.80
CA ASP A 311 -35.20 -41.30 -16.15
C ASP A 311 -34.64 -42.31 -17.16
N PRO A 312 -35.50 -42.90 -18.03
CA PRO A 312 -35.06 -43.92 -18.99
C PRO A 312 -34.01 -43.44 -19.99
N THR A 313 -33.95 -42.15 -20.24
CA THR A 313 -33.05 -41.53 -21.24
C THR A 313 -31.71 -41.15 -20.64
N TYR A 314 -31.68 -40.63 -19.40
CA TYR A 314 -30.53 -40.02 -18.78
C TYR A 314 -29.97 -40.77 -17.57
N GLY A 315 -30.67 -41.80 -17.07
CA GLY A 315 -30.30 -42.46 -15.81
C GLY A 315 -28.94 -43.14 -15.79
N GLU A 316 -28.45 -43.60 -16.93
CA GLU A 316 -27.14 -44.22 -17.11
C GLU A 316 -26.10 -43.26 -17.74
N ASP A 317 -26.50 -42.04 -18.07
CA ASP A 317 -25.58 -41.05 -18.66
C ASP A 317 -24.83 -40.28 -17.57
N GLU A 318 -23.60 -40.73 -17.27
CA GLU A 318 -22.72 -40.08 -16.27
C GLU A 318 -22.44 -38.61 -16.61
N LYS A 319 -22.37 -38.25 -17.90
CA LYS A 319 -22.14 -36.88 -18.33
C LYS A 319 -23.35 -35.99 -18.04
N ALA A 320 -24.53 -36.47 -18.34
CA ALA A 320 -25.78 -35.78 -18.00
C ALA A 320 -25.93 -35.59 -16.48
N LEU A 321 -25.63 -36.62 -15.69
CA LEU A 321 -25.67 -36.56 -14.23
C LEU A 321 -24.64 -35.59 -13.64
N SER A 322 -23.43 -35.51 -14.22
CA SER A 322 -22.38 -34.58 -13.76
C SER A 322 -22.70 -33.11 -14.08
N SER A 323 -23.40 -32.84 -15.21
CA SER A 323 -23.76 -31.49 -15.64
C SER A 323 -24.96 -30.86 -14.91
N VAL A 324 -25.72 -31.66 -14.13
CA VAL A 324 -26.91 -31.20 -13.38
C VAL A 324 -26.62 -29.96 -12.54
N GLY A 325 -25.42 -29.90 -11.89
CA GLY A 325 -25.06 -28.79 -11.06
C GLY A 325 -24.95 -27.46 -11.81
N ASP A 326 -24.30 -27.48 -12.98
CA ASP A 326 -24.11 -26.33 -13.84
C ASP A 326 -25.40 -25.86 -14.48
N ILE A 327 -26.20 -26.81 -14.96
CA ILE A 327 -27.54 -26.53 -15.54
C ILE A 327 -28.46 -25.90 -14.49
N ILE A 328 -28.52 -26.43 -13.26
CA ILE A 328 -29.28 -25.81 -12.16
C ILE A 328 -28.77 -24.39 -11.91
N GLY A 329 -27.45 -24.15 -11.88
CA GLY A 329 -26.90 -22.82 -11.72
C GLY A 329 -27.33 -21.83 -12.82
N HIS A 330 -27.45 -22.29 -14.06
CA HIS A 330 -28.01 -21.48 -15.17
C HIS A 330 -29.52 -21.18 -14.96
N ILE A 331 -30.30 -22.16 -14.51
CA ILE A 331 -31.73 -21.96 -14.21
C ILE A 331 -31.90 -20.98 -13.04
N GLU A 332 -31.15 -21.16 -11.96
CA GLU A 332 -31.14 -20.26 -10.80
C GLU A 332 -30.84 -18.81 -11.22
N LYS A 333 -29.81 -18.63 -12.06
CA LYS A 333 -29.45 -17.31 -12.60
C LYS A 333 -30.62 -16.68 -13.36
N LYS A 334 -31.29 -17.46 -14.24
CA LYS A 334 -32.45 -17.01 -15.03
C LYS A 334 -33.62 -16.63 -14.14
N VAL A 335 -33.96 -17.46 -13.14
CA VAL A 335 -35.07 -17.25 -12.20
C VAL A 335 -34.84 -15.97 -11.36
N VAL A 336 -33.65 -15.82 -10.76
CA VAL A 336 -33.35 -14.68 -9.91
C VAL A 336 -33.31 -13.36 -10.72
N ARG A 337 -32.67 -13.38 -11.88
CA ARG A 337 -32.55 -12.17 -12.75
C ARG A 337 -33.94 -11.73 -13.22
N LYS A 338 -34.78 -12.69 -13.68
CA LYS A 338 -36.15 -12.41 -14.10
C LYS A 338 -36.97 -11.81 -12.97
N ARG A 339 -36.92 -12.38 -11.77
CA ARG A 339 -37.63 -11.87 -10.59
C ARG A 339 -37.21 -10.44 -10.23
N ILE A 340 -35.92 -10.15 -10.24
CA ILE A 340 -35.40 -8.79 -9.95
C ILE A 340 -35.88 -7.79 -10.99
N LEU A 341 -35.87 -8.16 -12.28
CA LEU A 341 -36.29 -7.27 -13.37
C LEU A 341 -37.81 -7.06 -13.40
N ASP A 342 -38.61 -8.11 -13.17
CA ASP A 342 -40.08 -8.07 -13.28
C ASP A 342 -40.76 -7.56 -12.00
N GLU A 343 -40.32 -8.06 -10.83
CA GLU A 343 -40.95 -7.80 -9.54
C GLU A 343 -40.21 -6.72 -8.70
N GLY A 344 -38.98 -6.36 -9.07
CA GLY A 344 -38.13 -5.46 -8.25
C GLY A 344 -37.74 -6.06 -6.90
N THR A 345 -37.95 -7.40 -6.70
CA THR A 345 -37.73 -8.09 -5.43
C THR A 345 -36.47 -8.93 -5.48
N ARG A 346 -35.58 -8.72 -4.51
CA ARG A 346 -34.25 -9.36 -4.41
C ARG A 346 -34.34 -10.76 -3.73
N ILE A 347 -33.20 -11.44 -3.66
CA ILE A 347 -33.10 -12.78 -3.09
C ILE A 347 -33.58 -12.81 -1.63
N ASP A 348 -33.22 -11.81 -0.84
CA ASP A 348 -33.60 -11.68 0.58
C ASP A 348 -34.91 -10.92 0.81
N GLY A 349 -35.64 -10.59 -0.24
CA GLY A 349 -36.93 -9.92 -0.17
C GLY A 349 -36.88 -8.41 -0.14
N ARG A 350 -35.66 -7.79 -0.10
CA ARG A 350 -35.51 -6.32 -0.18
C ARG A 350 -35.88 -5.80 -1.57
N ASP A 351 -36.14 -4.52 -1.65
CA ASP A 351 -36.15 -3.75 -2.91
C ASP A 351 -34.73 -3.50 -3.44
N THR A 352 -34.62 -2.80 -4.55
CA THR A 352 -33.35 -2.57 -5.24
C THR A 352 -32.45 -1.51 -4.58
N LYS A 353 -32.94 -0.73 -3.61
CA LYS A 353 -32.27 0.40 -3.00
C LYS A 353 -31.93 0.22 -1.51
N THR A 354 -32.69 -0.61 -0.81
CA THR A 354 -32.56 -0.76 0.64
C THR A 354 -31.23 -1.42 1.02
N VAL A 355 -30.48 -0.78 1.90
CA VAL A 355 -29.29 -1.31 2.57
C VAL A 355 -29.76 -2.31 3.65
N ARG A 356 -29.01 -3.41 3.85
CA ARG A 356 -29.26 -4.37 4.93
C ARG A 356 -29.22 -3.70 6.30
N PRO A 357 -29.91 -4.21 7.31
CA PRO A 357 -29.84 -3.70 8.69
C PRO A 357 -28.38 -3.63 9.16
N ILE A 358 -28.04 -2.54 9.84
CA ILE A 358 -26.70 -2.26 10.34
C ILE A 358 -26.72 -2.27 11.87
N GLU A 359 -25.78 -3.01 12.47
CA GLU A 359 -25.51 -3.02 13.90
C GLU A 359 -24.04 -2.73 14.15
N ILE A 360 -23.74 -1.85 15.12
CA ILE A 360 -22.39 -1.35 15.38
C ILE A 360 -22.11 -1.36 16.87
N GLN A 361 -20.96 -1.91 17.25
CA GLN A 361 -20.47 -1.94 18.63
C GLN A 361 -19.01 -1.42 18.68
N PRO A 362 -18.80 -0.12 18.94
CA PRO A 362 -17.45 0.42 19.14
C PRO A 362 -16.92 0.04 20.51
N GLY A 363 -15.59 -0.08 20.64
CA GLY A 363 -14.91 -0.36 21.92
C GLY A 363 -15.13 -1.78 22.45
N ILE A 364 -15.44 -2.75 21.58
CA ILE A 364 -15.79 -4.13 21.97
C ILE A 364 -14.62 -4.88 22.64
N LEU A 365 -13.37 -4.55 22.27
CA LEU A 365 -12.17 -5.21 22.83
C LEU A 365 -11.53 -4.39 23.94
N PRO A 366 -11.46 -4.89 25.18
CA PRO A 366 -11.06 -4.08 26.34
C PRO A 366 -9.58 -3.69 26.39
N ARG A 367 -8.71 -4.34 25.61
CA ARG A 367 -7.26 -4.10 25.58
C ARG A 367 -6.77 -3.45 24.29
N ALA A 368 -7.59 -3.39 23.26
CA ALA A 368 -7.24 -2.75 21.98
C ALA A 368 -7.06 -1.23 22.16
N HIS A 369 -6.30 -0.60 21.26
CA HIS A 369 -6.23 0.85 21.23
C HIS A 369 -7.52 1.46 20.67
N GLY A 370 -8.14 0.81 19.72
CA GLY A 370 -9.49 1.05 19.24
C GLY A 370 -10.06 -0.21 18.59
N SER A 371 -11.36 -0.43 18.68
CA SER A 371 -12.02 -1.59 18.08
C SER A 371 -13.47 -1.29 17.75
N ALA A 372 -13.98 -1.94 16.70
CA ALA A 372 -15.38 -1.88 16.35
C ALA A 372 -15.84 -3.22 15.72
N LEU A 373 -17.00 -3.67 16.13
CA LEU A 373 -17.73 -4.73 15.45
C LEU A 373 -18.79 -4.07 14.57
N PHE A 374 -18.66 -4.24 13.26
CA PHE A 374 -19.60 -3.76 12.27
C PHE A 374 -20.33 -4.94 11.63
N THR A 375 -21.63 -4.96 11.74
CA THR A 375 -22.50 -5.97 11.16
C THR A 375 -23.47 -5.33 10.18
N ARG A 376 -23.60 -5.88 8.97
CA ARG A 376 -24.54 -5.47 7.94
C ARG A 376 -25.26 -6.71 7.40
N GLY A 377 -26.47 -6.99 7.91
CA GLY A 377 -27.17 -8.26 7.70
C GLY A 377 -26.26 -9.42 8.12
N GLU A 378 -26.02 -10.37 7.22
CA GLU A 378 -25.16 -11.55 7.43
C GLU A 378 -23.69 -11.30 7.01
N THR A 379 -23.19 -10.07 7.17
CA THR A 379 -21.78 -9.73 6.94
C THR A 379 -21.26 -8.98 8.14
N GLN A 380 -20.25 -9.55 8.81
CA GLN A 380 -19.70 -9.03 10.06
C GLN A 380 -18.18 -8.89 9.97
N SER A 381 -17.67 -7.74 10.38
CA SER A 381 -16.24 -7.44 10.44
C SER A 381 -15.86 -6.88 11.81
N LEU A 382 -14.90 -7.51 12.46
CA LEU A 382 -14.24 -7.01 13.67
C LEU A 382 -12.99 -6.25 13.24
N CYS A 383 -12.99 -4.93 13.41
CA CYS A 383 -11.87 -4.09 13.06
C CYS A 383 -11.16 -3.60 14.32
N VAL A 384 -9.83 -3.67 14.30
CA VAL A 384 -8.99 -3.35 15.45
C VAL A 384 -7.88 -2.40 15.02
N THR A 385 -7.83 -1.23 15.64
CA THR A 385 -6.77 -0.24 15.45
C THR A 385 -5.68 -0.38 16.51
N THR A 386 -4.43 -0.37 16.05
CA THR A 386 -3.23 -0.33 16.90
C THR A 386 -2.38 0.85 16.50
N LEU A 387 -1.95 1.64 17.48
CA LEU A 387 -1.04 2.77 17.31
C LEU A 387 0.37 2.34 17.74
N GLY A 388 1.35 2.67 16.94
CA GLY A 388 2.75 2.39 17.18
C GLY A 388 3.62 3.64 17.01
N SER A 389 4.92 3.49 17.21
CA SER A 389 5.92 4.52 16.95
C SER A 389 6.40 4.48 15.49
N SER A 390 7.23 5.41 15.08
CA SER A 390 7.88 5.44 13.76
C SER A 390 8.74 4.19 13.49
N THR A 391 9.23 3.50 14.53
CA THR A 391 9.97 2.23 14.38
C THR A 391 9.11 1.08 13.87
N ASP A 392 7.77 1.21 14.02
CA ASP A 392 6.78 0.24 13.55
C ASP A 392 6.35 0.49 12.09
N ASN A 393 6.85 1.55 11.46
CA ASN A 393 6.59 1.85 10.06
C ASN A 393 6.99 0.68 9.16
N GLN A 394 6.13 0.36 8.20
CA GLN A 394 6.47 -0.64 7.19
C GLN A 394 7.41 -0.03 6.15
N ARG A 395 8.62 -0.59 6.05
CA ARG A 395 9.60 -0.23 5.02
C ARG A 395 9.54 -1.24 3.89
N MET A 396 9.45 -0.75 2.67
CA MET A 396 9.34 -1.57 1.47
C MET A 396 10.37 -1.13 0.43
N ASP A 397 11.12 -2.10 -0.10
CA ASP A 397 11.96 -1.88 -1.28
C ASP A 397 11.07 -1.80 -2.53
N SER A 398 11.18 -0.75 -3.32
CA SER A 398 10.49 -0.63 -4.62
C SER A 398 11.46 -0.21 -5.74
N LEU A 399 11.02 -0.28 -6.99
CA LEU A 399 11.83 0.19 -8.11
C LEU A 399 12.12 1.70 -8.03
N THR A 400 11.23 2.48 -7.42
CA THR A 400 11.37 3.94 -7.26
C THR A 400 12.14 4.34 -6.00
N GLY A 401 12.60 3.40 -5.20
CA GLY A 401 13.32 3.63 -3.94
C GLY A 401 12.64 2.96 -2.76
N ASP A 402 13.12 3.28 -1.57
CA ASP A 402 12.55 2.76 -0.33
C ASP A 402 11.30 3.58 0.02
N VAL A 403 10.19 2.89 0.22
CA VAL A 403 8.91 3.48 0.57
C VAL A 403 8.59 3.13 2.02
N THR A 404 8.14 4.14 2.77
CA THR A 404 7.70 3.97 4.15
C THR A 404 6.19 4.17 4.25
N LYS A 405 5.47 3.18 4.79
CA LYS A 405 4.05 3.29 5.12
C LYS A 405 3.90 3.58 6.62
N THR A 406 3.17 4.63 6.95
CA THR A 406 2.75 5.00 8.31
C THR A 406 1.34 4.49 8.64
N PHE A 407 0.54 4.22 7.62
CA PHE A 407 -0.78 3.61 7.73
C PHE A 407 -0.82 2.28 6.99
N MET A 408 -1.36 1.25 7.64
CA MET A 408 -1.51 -0.11 7.11
C MET A 408 -2.90 -0.66 7.44
N LEU A 409 -3.53 -1.31 6.46
CA LEU A 409 -4.75 -2.08 6.71
C LEU A 409 -4.58 -3.52 6.25
N HIS A 410 -4.70 -4.47 7.19
CA HIS A 410 -4.63 -5.90 6.92
C HIS A 410 -6.02 -6.51 7.04
N TYR A 411 -6.44 -7.21 6.00
CA TYR A 411 -7.75 -7.84 5.90
C TYR A 411 -7.59 -9.36 5.94
N ASN A 412 -8.34 -10.00 6.80
CA ASN A 412 -8.37 -11.46 6.98
C ASN A 412 -9.76 -12.02 6.68
N PHE A 413 -9.78 -13.13 5.93
CA PHE A 413 -11.00 -13.84 5.56
C PHE A 413 -10.87 -15.33 5.93
N PRO A 414 -11.01 -15.68 7.21
CA PRO A 414 -10.90 -17.07 7.64
C PRO A 414 -12.06 -17.93 7.10
N PRO A 415 -11.82 -19.22 6.83
CA PRO A 415 -12.83 -20.10 6.22
C PRO A 415 -14.13 -20.21 6.99
N PHE A 416 -14.10 -20.05 8.31
CA PHE A 416 -15.32 -20.10 9.14
C PHE A 416 -16.31 -18.98 8.83
N SER A 417 -15.85 -17.84 8.26
CA SER A 417 -16.71 -16.70 7.89
C SER A 417 -17.78 -17.06 6.84
N VAL A 418 -17.61 -18.17 6.15
CA VAL A 418 -18.57 -18.75 5.18
C VAL A 418 -18.94 -20.20 5.51
N GLY A 419 -18.62 -20.67 6.74
CA GLY A 419 -18.93 -22.02 7.20
C GLY A 419 -18.13 -23.12 6.49
N GLU A 420 -16.90 -22.84 6.06
CA GLU A 420 -16.04 -23.77 5.33
C GLU A 420 -14.84 -24.23 6.15
N VAL A 421 -14.31 -25.41 5.79
CA VAL A 421 -13.04 -25.94 6.29
C VAL A 421 -12.01 -25.91 5.15
N LYS A 422 -11.03 -25.01 5.24
CA LYS A 422 -9.95 -24.85 4.26
C LYS A 422 -8.63 -24.53 4.98
N PRO A 423 -7.47 -24.77 4.33
CA PRO A 423 -6.18 -24.30 4.86
C PRO A 423 -6.20 -22.78 5.04
N VAL A 424 -5.73 -22.31 6.20
CA VAL A 424 -5.59 -20.87 6.50
C VAL A 424 -4.34 -20.34 5.79
N ARG A 425 -4.54 -19.59 4.73
CA ARG A 425 -3.48 -18.93 3.94
C ARG A 425 -4.00 -17.61 3.41
N VAL A 426 -3.19 -16.57 3.49
CA VAL A 426 -3.52 -15.27 2.87
C VAL A 426 -3.60 -15.44 1.35
N SER A 427 -4.75 -15.16 0.79
CA SER A 427 -5.00 -15.22 -0.65
C SER A 427 -4.77 -13.88 -1.33
N ARG A 428 -4.57 -13.89 -2.67
CA ARG A 428 -4.52 -12.65 -3.48
C ARG A 428 -5.79 -11.81 -3.35
N ARG A 429 -6.95 -12.46 -3.08
CA ARG A 429 -8.23 -11.78 -2.86
C ARG A 429 -8.20 -10.98 -1.56
N GLU A 430 -7.65 -11.56 -0.48
CA GLU A 430 -7.52 -10.87 0.81
C GLU A 430 -6.60 -9.66 0.70
N ILE A 431 -5.45 -9.78 0.02
CA ILE A 431 -4.55 -8.66 -0.25
C ILE A 431 -5.29 -7.55 -1.02
N GLY A 432 -6.05 -7.90 -2.06
CA GLY A 432 -6.83 -6.93 -2.84
C GLY A 432 -7.93 -6.24 -2.05
N HIS A 433 -8.64 -6.96 -1.17
CA HIS A 433 -9.66 -6.38 -0.28
C HIS A 433 -9.05 -5.45 0.77
N GLY A 434 -7.90 -5.84 1.36
CA GLY A 434 -7.16 -5.00 2.30
C GLY A 434 -6.68 -3.70 1.64
N ALA A 435 -6.07 -3.81 0.46
CA ALA A 435 -5.61 -2.64 -0.29
C ALA A 435 -6.74 -1.67 -0.66
N LEU A 436 -7.93 -2.19 -1.02
CA LEU A 436 -9.09 -1.34 -1.29
C LEU A 436 -9.55 -0.59 -0.03
N ALA A 437 -9.60 -1.26 1.11
CA ALA A 437 -9.98 -0.65 2.38
C ALA A 437 -8.91 0.33 2.87
N GLU A 438 -7.62 0.04 2.66
CA GLU A 438 -6.50 0.95 2.97
C GLU A 438 -6.61 2.23 2.14
N LYS A 439 -6.80 2.12 0.81
CA LYS A 439 -7.01 3.26 -0.09
C LYS A 439 -8.21 4.11 0.33
N ALA A 440 -9.30 3.45 0.77
CA ALA A 440 -10.52 4.15 1.20
C ALA A 440 -10.31 5.00 2.45
N LEU A 441 -9.50 4.54 3.41
CA LEU A 441 -9.31 5.19 4.71
C LEU A 441 -8.08 6.09 4.76
N LYS A 442 -7.08 5.89 3.91
CA LYS A 442 -5.84 6.66 3.90
C LYS A 442 -6.05 8.18 3.82
N PRO A 443 -6.95 8.71 2.95
CA PRO A 443 -7.13 10.16 2.82
C PRO A 443 -7.65 10.87 4.06
N ILE A 444 -8.31 10.16 4.99
CA ILE A 444 -8.88 10.76 6.20
C ILE A 444 -7.92 10.76 7.39
N ILE A 445 -6.78 10.07 7.29
CA ILE A 445 -5.80 10.00 8.38
C ILE A 445 -4.86 11.19 8.28
N PRO A 446 -4.63 11.95 9.36
CA PRO A 446 -3.70 13.06 9.35
C PRO A 446 -2.30 12.60 8.94
N ALA A 447 -1.65 13.36 8.08
CA ALA A 447 -0.29 13.10 7.62
C ALA A 447 0.74 13.93 8.40
N GLY A 448 1.96 13.40 8.54
CA GLY A 448 3.09 14.12 9.14
C GLY A 448 2.91 14.42 10.63
N ASP A 449 3.31 15.63 11.02
CA ASP A 449 3.35 16.05 12.43
C ASP A 449 1.98 16.17 13.11
N GLY A 450 0.87 16.16 12.34
CA GLY A 450 -0.48 16.23 12.88
C GLY A 450 -0.89 15.02 13.72
N PHE A 451 -0.32 13.84 13.43
CA PHE A 451 -0.53 12.60 14.18
C PHE A 451 0.67 11.65 13.98
N PRO A 452 1.71 11.72 14.82
CA PRO A 452 3.01 11.09 14.56
C PRO A 452 3.05 9.58 14.81
N PHE A 453 1.91 8.92 14.88
CA PHE A 453 1.83 7.48 15.11
C PHE A 453 1.85 6.68 13.81
N THR A 454 2.45 5.51 13.87
CA THR A 454 2.17 4.44 12.92
C THR A 454 0.81 3.85 13.27
N VAL A 455 -0.09 3.80 12.28
CA VAL A 455 -1.45 3.30 12.45
C VAL A 455 -1.62 1.98 11.72
N ARG A 456 -2.00 0.93 12.43
CA ARG A 456 -2.33 -0.36 11.84
C ARG A 456 -3.77 -0.75 12.16
N VAL A 457 -4.58 -0.96 11.12
CA VAL A 457 -5.92 -1.53 11.23
C VAL A 457 -5.88 -2.99 10.79
N VAL A 458 -6.50 -3.87 11.58
CA VAL A 458 -6.75 -5.27 11.20
C VAL A 458 -8.25 -5.47 11.11
N ALA A 459 -8.72 -5.93 9.95
CA ALA A 459 -10.12 -6.26 9.72
C ALA A 459 -10.29 -7.78 9.63
N GLU A 460 -10.89 -8.37 10.66
CA GLU A 460 -11.22 -9.78 10.73
C GLU A 460 -12.66 -9.98 10.24
N THR A 461 -12.84 -10.70 9.14
CA THR A 461 -14.16 -11.04 8.64
C THR A 461 -14.71 -12.23 9.42
N LEU A 462 -15.74 -12.01 10.25
CA LEU A 462 -16.34 -13.06 11.08
C LEU A 462 -17.48 -13.77 10.35
N GLU A 463 -18.25 -13.02 9.54
CA GLU A 463 -19.31 -13.57 8.70
C GLU A 463 -19.32 -12.86 7.35
N SER A 464 -19.69 -13.56 6.27
CA SER A 464 -19.73 -12.97 4.93
C SER A 464 -20.89 -13.47 4.06
N ASN A 465 -21.75 -12.53 3.69
CA ASN A 465 -22.75 -12.68 2.63
C ASN A 465 -22.79 -11.42 1.76
N GLY A 466 -21.70 -11.17 1.01
CA GLY A 466 -21.54 -10.02 0.12
C GLY A 466 -20.79 -8.84 0.74
N SER A 467 -19.80 -8.38 -0.01
CA SER A 467 -18.96 -7.20 0.24
C SER A 467 -18.41 -7.04 1.66
N SER A 468 -17.66 -8.02 2.13
CA SER A 468 -16.91 -7.93 3.39
C SER A 468 -15.82 -6.85 3.37
N SER A 469 -15.27 -6.50 2.19
CA SER A 469 -14.32 -5.38 2.07
C SER A 469 -14.94 -4.03 2.43
N MET A 470 -16.21 -3.81 2.07
CA MET A 470 -16.91 -2.56 2.44
C MET A 470 -17.33 -2.56 3.92
N ALA A 471 -17.60 -3.73 4.50
CA ALA A 471 -17.72 -3.85 5.96
C ALA A 471 -16.41 -3.53 6.68
N ALA A 472 -15.26 -3.95 6.10
CA ALA A 472 -13.93 -3.61 6.63
C ALA A 472 -13.63 -2.10 6.54
N VAL A 473 -14.10 -1.40 5.50
CA VAL A 473 -14.01 0.07 5.40
C VAL A 473 -14.79 0.73 6.53
N CYS A 474 -16.06 0.37 6.71
CA CYS A 474 -16.91 0.96 7.75
C CYS A 474 -16.39 0.64 9.16
N GLY A 475 -16.07 -0.63 9.43
CA GLY A 475 -15.54 -1.08 10.72
C GLY A 475 -14.14 -0.49 11.00
N GLY A 476 -13.29 -0.38 9.96
CA GLY A 476 -11.98 0.25 10.05
C GLY A 476 -12.08 1.72 10.44
N CYS A 477 -12.97 2.48 9.78
CA CYS A 477 -13.25 3.87 10.12
C CYS A 477 -13.72 4.01 11.58
N LEU A 478 -14.67 3.18 12.01
CA LEU A 478 -15.18 3.16 13.38
C LEU A 478 -14.08 2.82 14.41
N SER A 479 -13.19 1.87 14.10
CA SER A 479 -12.09 1.49 14.99
C SER A 479 -11.03 2.59 15.10
N LEU A 480 -10.80 3.39 14.05
CA LEU A 480 -9.96 4.58 14.08
C LEU A 480 -10.57 5.65 14.98
N MET A 481 -11.89 5.90 14.86
CA MET A 481 -12.61 6.84 15.72
C MET A 481 -12.58 6.40 17.19
N ASP A 482 -12.76 5.10 17.47
CA ASP A 482 -12.69 4.53 18.83
C ASP A 482 -11.27 4.63 19.41
N ALA A 483 -10.22 4.55 18.57
CA ALA A 483 -8.83 4.75 18.99
C ALA A 483 -8.46 6.21 19.31
N GLY A 484 -9.31 7.17 18.95
CA GLY A 484 -9.03 8.60 19.08
C GLY A 484 -8.14 9.15 17.95
N VAL A 485 -8.02 8.44 16.81
CA VAL A 485 -7.32 8.98 15.63
C VAL A 485 -8.11 10.16 15.09
N PRO A 486 -7.53 11.36 14.97
CA PRO A 486 -8.25 12.57 14.55
C PRO A 486 -8.49 12.58 13.03
N ILE A 487 -9.31 11.64 12.55
CA ILE A 487 -9.70 11.58 11.15
C ILE A 487 -10.45 12.85 10.72
N SER A 488 -10.27 13.27 9.46
CA SER A 488 -10.93 14.49 8.93
C SER A 488 -12.44 14.32 8.85
N ASP A 489 -12.89 13.18 8.30
CA ASP A 489 -14.31 12.85 8.10
C ASP A 489 -14.53 11.34 8.16
N PRO A 490 -15.72 10.86 8.58
CA PRO A 490 -16.05 9.45 8.51
C PRO A 490 -16.18 8.96 7.06
N VAL A 491 -15.74 7.72 6.82
CA VAL A 491 -15.85 7.03 5.53
C VAL A 491 -16.71 5.80 5.66
N ALA A 492 -17.66 5.66 4.74
CA ALA A 492 -18.45 4.44 4.57
C ALA A 492 -18.25 3.85 3.17
N GLY A 493 -18.46 2.54 3.06
CA GLY A 493 -18.35 1.79 1.81
C GLY A 493 -19.59 0.96 1.52
N VAL A 494 -19.96 0.86 0.24
CA VAL A 494 -21.07 0.07 -0.25
C VAL A 494 -20.71 -0.68 -1.54
N ALA A 495 -21.29 -1.87 -1.76
CA ALA A 495 -21.18 -2.59 -3.02
C ALA A 495 -22.50 -2.54 -3.78
N MET A 496 -22.40 -2.15 -5.03
CA MET A 496 -23.50 -2.05 -5.97
C MET A 496 -23.43 -3.22 -6.97
N GLY A 497 -24.56 -3.65 -7.48
CA GLY A 497 -24.66 -4.63 -8.55
C GLY A 497 -25.48 -4.11 -9.71
N LEU A 498 -25.45 -4.86 -10.81
CA LEU A 498 -26.22 -4.60 -12.01
C LEU A 498 -26.83 -5.90 -12.53
N ILE A 499 -28.09 -5.83 -12.87
CA ILE A 499 -28.78 -6.84 -13.69
C ILE A 499 -29.23 -6.15 -14.99
N LYS A 500 -28.79 -6.66 -16.13
CA LYS A 500 -29.11 -6.09 -17.46
C LYS A 500 -29.53 -7.21 -18.43
N GLU A 501 -30.70 -7.05 -19.04
CA GLU A 501 -31.21 -7.93 -20.11
C GLU A 501 -31.69 -7.05 -21.27
N GLY A 502 -30.99 -7.11 -22.39
CA GLY A 502 -31.22 -6.20 -23.49
C GLY A 502 -31.04 -4.74 -23.07
N ASP A 503 -32.08 -3.92 -23.25
CA ASP A 503 -32.07 -2.51 -22.84
C ASP A 503 -32.56 -2.28 -21.40
N ASN A 504 -33.18 -3.32 -20.79
CA ASN A 504 -33.64 -3.22 -19.41
C ASN A 504 -32.51 -3.44 -18.43
N PHE A 505 -32.39 -2.55 -17.44
CA PHE A 505 -31.40 -2.69 -16.40
C PHE A 505 -31.87 -2.21 -15.03
N ILE A 506 -31.41 -2.87 -14.00
CA ILE A 506 -31.63 -2.50 -12.59
C ILE A 506 -30.30 -2.48 -11.87
N VAL A 507 -30.06 -1.38 -11.12
CA VAL A 507 -28.95 -1.25 -10.20
C VAL A 507 -29.39 -1.72 -8.81
N LEU A 508 -28.57 -2.54 -8.17
CA LEU A 508 -28.81 -3.08 -6.82
C LEU A 508 -27.86 -2.43 -5.82
N THR A 509 -28.41 -1.96 -4.71
CA THR A 509 -27.64 -1.41 -3.58
C THR A 509 -27.30 -2.51 -2.57
N ASP A 510 -26.08 -2.53 -2.04
CA ASP A 510 -25.64 -3.45 -1.00
C ASP A 510 -25.94 -4.91 -1.35
N ILE A 511 -25.22 -5.41 -2.39
CA ILE A 511 -25.45 -6.74 -2.96
C ILE A 511 -25.02 -7.86 -2.02
N LEU A 512 -25.74 -8.98 -2.10
CA LEU A 512 -25.40 -10.25 -1.50
C LEU A 512 -24.34 -10.99 -2.33
N GLY A 513 -23.70 -12.01 -1.73
CA GLY A 513 -22.73 -12.85 -2.45
C GLY A 513 -23.32 -13.58 -3.66
N ASP A 514 -24.57 -14.06 -3.54
CA ASP A 514 -25.28 -14.69 -4.66
C ASP A 514 -25.59 -13.67 -5.77
N GLU A 515 -25.93 -12.42 -5.42
CA GLU A 515 -26.21 -11.35 -6.39
C GLU A 515 -24.94 -10.87 -7.10
N ASP A 516 -23.77 -10.87 -6.44
CA ASP A 516 -22.49 -10.66 -7.11
C ASP A 516 -22.21 -11.76 -8.14
N ALA A 517 -22.40 -13.03 -7.77
CA ALA A 517 -22.17 -14.16 -8.67
C ALA A 517 -23.11 -14.16 -9.90
N LEU A 518 -24.38 -13.80 -9.71
CA LEU A 518 -25.42 -13.82 -10.74
C LEU A 518 -25.51 -12.51 -11.54
N GLY A 519 -24.92 -11.41 -11.04
CA GLY A 519 -24.98 -10.08 -11.62
C GLY A 519 -23.97 -9.84 -12.73
N ASP A 520 -24.10 -8.69 -13.38
CA ASP A 520 -23.32 -8.25 -14.54
C ASP A 520 -22.22 -7.24 -14.18
N MET A 521 -22.25 -6.69 -12.96
CA MET A 521 -21.28 -5.75 -12.43
C MET A 521 -21.16 -5.94 -10.92
N ASP A 522 -19.93 -5.90 -10.40
CA ASP A 522 -19.59 -5.69 -8.98
C ASP A 522 -18.89 -4.34 -8.87
N PHE A 523 -19.56 -3.38 -8.25
CA PHE A 523 -19.08 -2.02 -8.13
C PHE A 523 -19.02 -1.61 -6.66
N LYS A 524 -17.80 -1.44 -6.14
CA LYS A 524 -17.53 -1.00 -4.77
C LYS A 524 -17.09 0.45 -4.77
N ILE A 525 -17.70 1.24 -3.90
CA ILE A 525 -17.38 2.64 -3.71
C ILE A 525 -17.33 2.98 -2.23
N ALA A 526 -16.31 3.71 -1.83
CA ALA A 526 -16.13 4.24 -0.49
C ALA A 526 -15.89 5.74 -0.53
N GLY A 527 -16.30 6.45 0.52
CA GLY A 527 -16.09 7.88 0.62
C GLY A 527 -16.75 8.49 1.85
N THR A 528 -16.53 9.80 2.00
CA THR A 528 -17.18 10.66 2.99
C THR A 528 -18.55 11.12 2.51
N ALA A 529 -19.19 12.03 3.22
CA ALA A 529 -20.40 12.68 2.74
C ALA A 529 -20.15 13.56 1.50
N GLU A 530 -18.96 14.12 1.37
CA GLU A 530 -18.61 15.11 0.34
C GLU A 530 -18.07 14.49 -0.96
N GLY A 531 -17.31 13.37 -0.87
CA GLY A 531 -16.69 12.79 -2.04
C GLY A 531 -16.15 11.38 -1.84
N VAL A 532 -15.72 10.80 -2.94
CA VAL A 532 -15.20 9.44 -3.04
C VAL A 532 -13.75 9.38 -2.57
N THR A 533 -13.39 8.31 -1.86
CA THR A 533 -12.01 8.00 -1.47
C THR A 533 -11.45 6.76 -2.14
N ALA A 534 -12.31 5.78 -2.52
CA ALA A 534 -11.87 4.61 -3.28
C ALA A 534 -13.00 4.07 -4.14
N VAL A 535 -12.61 3.49 -5.28
CA VAL A 535 -13.51 2.86 -6.24
C VAL A 535 -12.89 1.57 -6.78
N GLN A 536 -13.72 0.52 -6.93
CA GLN A 536 -13.36 -0.70 -7.63
C GLN A 536 -14.58 -1.22 -8.39
N MET A 537 -14.42 -1.46 -9.71
CA MET A 537 -15.49 -1.96 -10.56
C MET A 537 -14.99 -3.13 -11.40
N ASP A 538 -15.73 -4.22 -11.36
CA ASP A 538 -15.57 -5.38 -12.23
C ASP A 538 -16.80 -5.49 -13.13
N ILE A 539 -16.58 -5.43 -14.43
CA ILE A 539 -17.65 -5.47 -15.44
C ILE A 539 -17.60 -6.83 -16.13
N LYS A 540 -18.72 -7.55 -16.11
CA LYS A 540 -18.84 -8.92 -16.61
C LYS A 540 -19.54 -8.99 -17.97
N ILE A 541 -20.01 -7.85 -18.49
CA ILE A 541 -20.72 -7.71 -19.77
C ILE A 541 -20.15 -6.59 -20.61
N THR A 542 -20.38 -6.64 -21.90
CA THR A 542 -20.16 -5.51 -22.82
C THR A 542 -21.34 -4.54 -22.77
N GLY A 543 -21.10 -3.23 -23.04
CA GLY A 543 -22.18 -2.24 -23.13
C GLY A 543 -22.61 -1.61 -21.81
N LEU A 544 -21.68 -1.42 -20.86
CA LEU A 544 -21.92 -0.54 -19.72
C LEU A 544 -21.93 0.92 -20.21
N THR A 545 -23.10 1.54 -20.16
CA THR A 545 -23.28 2.93 -20.60
C THR A 545 -22.97 3.92 -19.47
N THR A 546 -22.64 5.16 -19.84
CA THR A 546 -22.50 6.26 -18.88
C THR A 546 -23.76 6.51 -18.06
N GLU A 547 -24.93 6.29 -18.64
CA GLU A 547 -26.19 6.40 -17.91
C GLU A 547 -26.29 5.38 -16.77
N ILE A 548 -25.91 4.12 -17.02
CA ILE A 548 -25.88 3.07 -15.99
C ILE A 548 -24.90 3.45 -14.88
N MET A 549 -23.69 3.92 -15.25
CA MET A 549 -22.68 4.36 -14.28
C MET A 549 -23.19 5.54 -13.44
N ARG A 550 -23.78 6.56 -14.05
CA ARG A 550 -24.35 7.72 -13.31
C ARG A 550 -25.46 7.29 -12.36
N LYS A 551 -26.32 6.36 -12.77
CA LYS A 551 -27.38 5.81 -11.90
C LYS A 551 -26.77 5.03 -10.74
N ALA A 552 -25.78 4.17 -11.00
CA ALA A 552 -25.10 3.38 -9.97
C ALA A 552 -24.37 4.28 -8.95
N MET A 553 -23.66 5.30 -9.42
CA MET A 553 -22.96 6.26 -8.56
C MET A 553 -23.92 7.05 -7.67
N ARG A 554 -25.02 7.57 -8.21
CA ARG A 554 -26.04 8.29 -7.42
C ARG A 554 -26.68 7.40 -6.36
N GLN A 555 -27.04 6.16 -6.74
CA GLN A 555 -27.63 5.21 -5.79
C GLN A 555 -26.62 4.77 -4.71
N ALA A 556 -25.36 4.65 -5.06
CA ALA A 556 -24.27 4.41 -4.12
C ALA A 556 -24.05 5.57 -3.16
N HIS A 557 -24.15 6.82 -3.64
CA HIS A 557 -24.09 8.01 -2.80
C HIS A 557 -25.21 8.03 -1.75
N GLU A 558 -26.48 7.78 -2.16
CA GLU A 558 -27.63 7.66 -1.26
C GLU A 558 -27.37 6.61 -0.17
N ALA A 559 -26.86 5.43 -0.56
CA ALA A 559 -26.56 4.34 0.37
C ALA A 559 -25.41 4.71 1.33
N ARG A 560 -24.36 5.37 0.83
CA ARG A 560 -23.22 5.81 1.62
C ARG A 560 -23.65 6.80 2.70
N LEU A 561 -24.50 7.79 2.36
CA LEU A 561 -25.05 8.72 3.33
C LEU A 561 -25.91 8.03 4.40
N HIS A 562 -26.71 7.02 4.02
CA HIS A 562 -27.45 6.20 4.97
C HIS A 562 -26.53 5.47 5.95
N ILE A 563 -25.48 4.79 5.44
CA ILE A 563 -24.51 4.05 6.27
C ILE A 563 -23.76 4.99 7.21
N LEU A 564 -23.31 6.17 6.73
CA LEU A 564 -22.70 7.22 7.55
C LEU A 564 -23.62 7.68 8.68
N GLY A 565 -24.91 7.81 8.38
CA GLY A 565 -25.94 8.13 9.38
C GLY A 565 -26.08 7.07 10.47
N GLU A 566 -26.01 5.76 10.12
CA GLU A 566 -26.00 4.68 11.11
C GLU A 566 -24.69 4.64 11.92
N MET A 567 -23.55 4.89 11.28
CA MET A 567 -22.24 4.97 11.96
C MET A 567 -22.26 6.09 12.99
N LYS A 568 -22.79 7.27 12.63
CA LYS A 568 -22.89 8.43 13.51
C LYS A 568 -23.74 8.18 14.77
N LYS A 569 -24.76 7.34 14.70
CA LYS A 569 -25.56 6.96 15.88
C LYS A 569 -24.75 6.16 16.90
N ALA A 570 -23.77 5.37 16.44
CA ALA A 570 -22.93 4.53 17.31
C ALA A 570 -21.74 5.29 17.90
N ILE A 571 -21.09 6.14 17.09
CA ILE A 571 -20.01 7.03 17.50
C ILE A 571 -20.03 8.29 16.62
N ASP A 572 -20.18 9.47 17.25
CA ASP A 572 -20.40 10.74 16.53
C ASP A 572 -19.12 11.35 15.96
N GLY A 573 -17.95 10.95 16.47
CA GLY A 573 -16.63 11.40 16.04
C GLY A 573 -15.51 10.66 16.75
N PRO A 574 -14.25 10.97 16.43
CA PRO A 574 -13.10 10.43 17.15
C PRO A 574 -13.20 10.71 18.64
N ARG A 575 -12.80 9.74 19.47
CA ARG A 575 -12.67 9.96 20.91
C ARG A 575 -11.67 11.08 21.18
N ALA A 576 -11.97 11.90 22.19
CA ALA A 576 -11.15 13.06 22.56
C ALA A 576 -9.76 12.64 23.09
N GLU A 577 -9.66 11.47 23.70
CA GLU A 577 -8.43 10.93 24.27
C GLU A 577 -8.11 9.57 23.61
N LEU A 578 -6.81 9.32 23.45
CA LEU A 578 -6.33 8.01 23.03
C LEU A 578 -6.63 6.97 24.12
N SER A 579 -6.73 5.71 23.73
CA SER A 579 -6.82 4.60 24.68
C SER A 579 -5.67 4.67 25.69
N LYS A 580 -5.97 4.39 26.96
CA LYS A 580 -4.96 4.29 28.03
C LYS A 580 -3.88 3.22 27.75
N TYR A 581 -4.11 2.35 26.80
CA TYR A 581 -3.17 1.31 26.35
C TYR A 581 -2.37 1.71 25.14
N ALA A 582 -2.74 2.83 24.47
CA ALA A 582 -1.98 3.38 23.36
C ALA A 582 -0.68 4.03 23.88
N PRO A 583 0.42 3.99 23.11
CA PRO A 583 1.63 4.68 23.48
C PRO A 583 1.36 6.18 23.57
N GLN A 584 1.93 6.82 24.59
CA GLN A 584 1.92 8.28 24.70
C GLN A 584 3.02 8.87 23.83
N HIS A 585 2.79 10.06 23.29
CA HIS A 585 3.76 10.80 22.49
C HIS A 585 4.05 12.16 23.13
N ALA A 586 5.32 12.55 23.10
CA ALA A 586 5.74 13.90 23.44
C ALA A 586 6.93 14.33 22.58
N GLU A 587 7.01 15.62 22.32
CA GLU A 587 8.16 16.24 21.67
C GLU A 587 9.01 17.01 22.68
N VAL A 588 10.31 16.86 22.55
CA VAL A 588 11.32 17.61 23.31
C VAL A 588 12.25 18.25 22.31
N PHE A 589 12.54 19.52 22.50
CA PHE A 589 13.53 20.24 21.67
C PHE A 589 14.82 20.38 22.46
N VAL A 590 15.94 19.96 21.86
CA VAL A 590 17.28 20.07 22.43
C VAL A 590 18.19 20.83 21.48
N ASN A 591 19.31 21.33 22.00
CA ASN A 591 20.34 21.90 21.12
C ASN A 591 20.89 20.80 20.18
N PRO A 592 20.95 21.00 18.85
CA PRO A 592 21.51 20.03 17.90
C PRO A 592 22.93 19.54 18.26
N GLU A 593 23.72 20.34 18.96
CA GLU A 593 25.07 19.98 19.39
C GLU A 593 25.08 18.80 20.39
N VAL A 594 24.02 18.63 21.20
CA VAL A 594 23.95 17.55 22.20
C VAL A 594 23.41 16.23 21.65
N ILE A 595 22.89 16.20 20.41
CA ILE A 595 22.33 15.01 19.77
C ILE A 595 23.32 13.84 19.81
N ARG A 596 24.60 14.11 19.49
CA ARG A 596 25.65 13.08 19.52
C ARG A 596 25.85 12.49 20.92
N MET A 597 25.64 13.30 21.97
CA MET A 597 25.76 12.85 23.36
C MET A 597 24.54 12.02 23.78
N ILE A 598 23.34 12.41 23.37
CA ILE A 598 22.11 11.65 23.62
C ILE A 598 22.19 10.28 22.93
N ILE A 599 22.68 10.22 21.69
CA ILE A 599 22.88 8.94 20.97
C ILE A 599 24.00 8.14 21.66
N GLY A 600 25.13 8.78 21.99
CA GLY A 600 26.31 8.15 22.54
C GLY A 600 27.08 7.26 21.55
N PRO A 601 28.29 6.80 21.92
CA PRO A 601 29.13 5.96 21.06
C PRO A 601 28.40 4.66 20.67
N GLY A 602 28.19 4.44 19.35
CA GLY A 602 27.48 3.27 18.83
C GLY A 602 26.02 3.14 19.29
N GLY A 603 25.39 4.27 19.70
CA GLY A 603 24.00 4.28 20.18
C GLY A 603 23.84 3.81 21.62
N LYS A 604 24.91 3.81 22.44
CA LYS A 604 24.89 3.27 23.80
C LYS A 604 23.93 4.00 24.72
N ASN A 605 23.91 5.34 24.67
CA ASN A 605 23.10 6.14 25.59
C ASN A 605 21.62 6.05 25.24
N ILE A 606 21.25 6.19 23.95
CA ILE A 606 19.86 6.05 23.53
C ILE A 606 19.30 4.65 23.82
N LYS A 607 20.11 3.59 23.65
CA LYS A 607 19.72 2.23 24.01
C LYS A 607 19.52 2.08 25.53
N ALA A 608 20.33 2.78 26.34
CA ALA A 608 20.18 2.78 27.79
C ALA A 608 18.89 3.51 28.23
N ILE A 609 18.55 4.64 27.59
CA ILE A 609 17.27 5.34 27.81
C ILE A 609 16.10 4.42 27.48
N THR A 610 16.11 3.80 26.28
CA THR A 610 15.06 2.85 25.88
C THR A 610 14.95 1.65 26.84
N ALA A 611 16.07 1.10 27.29
CA ALA A 611 16.06 -0.04 28.22
C ALA A 611 15.55 0.33 29.61
N ALA A 612 15.82 1.55 30.08
CA ALA A 612 15.39 2.00 31.42
C ALA A 612 13.89 2.38 31.46
N THR A 613 13.36 2.94 30.37
CA THR A 613 12.02 3.53 30.33
C THR A 613 11.02 2.71 29.50
N GLY A 614 11.50 1.83 28.60
CA GLY A 614 10.66 1.17 27.58
C GLY A 614 10.19 2.12 26.47
N ALA A 615 10.65 3.39 26.47
CA ALA A 615 10.28 4.38 25.47
C ALA A 615 11.10 4.22 24.17
N SER A 616 10.49 4.49 23.02
CA SER A 616 11.18 4.73 21.75
C SER A 616 11.50 6.21 21.63
N VAL A 617 12.70 6.54 21.19
CA VAL A 617 13.21 7.92 21.05
C VAL A 617 13.71 8.13 19.64
N ASP A 618 13.03 8.97 18.87
CA ASP A 618 13.41 9.35 17.52
C ASP A 618 14.02 10.73 17.53
N ILE A 619 15.21 10.88 16.96
CA ILE A 619 16.02 12.10 16.99
C ILE A 619 16.20 12.62 15.57
N GLU A 620 15.83 13.87 15.36
CA GLU A 620 16.07 14.58 14.12
C GLU A 620 17.31 15.49 14.24
N ASP A 621 18.01 15.72 13.14
CA ASP A 621 19.18 16.63 13.08
C ASP A 621 18.84 18.07 13.47
N SER A 622 17.57 18.45 13.40
CA SER A 622 17.02 19.75 13.84
C SER A 622 17.09 19.98 15.35
N GLY A 623 17.26 18.92 16.15
CA GLY A 623 17.14 18.96 17.61
C GLY A 623 15.75 18.59 18.11
N ARG A 624 14.79 18.28 17.22
CA ARG A 624 13.49 17.74 17.61
C ARG A 624 13.64 16.26 17.99
N ILE A 625 13.14 15.89 19.15
CA ILE A 625 13.15 14.52 19.66
C ILE A 625 11.71 14.11 19.93
N SER A 626 11.24 13.11 19.21
CA SER A 626 9.93 12.48 19.42
C SER A 626 10.09 11.26 20.34
N ILE A 627 9.36 11.27 21.45
CA ILE A 627 9.39 10.21 22.47
C ILE A 627 8.03 9.50 22.43
N PHE A 628 8.06 8.18 22.28
CA PHE A 628 6.88 7.32 22.40
C PHE A 628 7.06 6.40 23.60
N ALA A 629 6.21 6.50 24.60
CA ALA A 629 6.32 5.76 25.85
C ALA A 629 5.05 4.95 26.15
N PRO A 630 5.18 3.74 26.73
CA PRO A 630 4.03 2.88 27.03
C PRO A 630 3.13 3.43 28.16
N THR A 631 3.64 4.31 29.02
CA THR A 631 2.92 4.91 30.15
C THR A 631 3.34 6.36 30.38
N ALA A 632 2.52 7.13 31.09
CA ALA A 632 2.86 8.50 31.47
C ALA A 632 4.13 8.57 32.34
N GLU A 633 4.33 7.61 33.24
CA GLU A 633 5.52 7.54 34.09
C GLU A 633 6.79 7.29 33.25
N SER A 634 6.72 6.35 32.29
CA SER A 634 7.82 6.11 31.33
C SER A 634 8.11 7.35 30.47
N MET A 635 7.08 8.11 30.12
CA MET A 635 7.21 9.34 29.35
C MET A 635 8.01 10.40 30.13
N GLU A 636 7.65 10.66 31.38
CA GLU A 636 8.34 11.66 32.18
C GLU A 636 9.79 11.23 32.45
N GLN A 637 10.04 9.97 32.77
CA GLN A 637 11.39 9.46 32.93
C GLN A 637 12.23 9.59 31.65
N ALA A 638 11.64 9.33 30.47
CA ALA A 638 12.34 9.47 29.19
C ALA A 638 12.66 10.93 28.87
N LYS A 639 11.73 11.85 29.15
CA LYS A 639 11.96 13.30 29.01
C LYS A 639 13.10 13.77 29.90
N GLU A 640 13.08 13.39 31.19
CA GLU A 640 14.14 13.74 32.14
C GLU A 640 15.51 13.25 31.67
N LEU A 641 15.59 12.00 31.21
CA LEU A 641 16.84 11.42 30.71
C LEU A 641 17.35 12.10 29.43
N VAL A 642 16.45 12.51 28.53
CA VAL A 642 16.83 13.26 27.31
C VAL A 642 17.30 14.66 27.68
N GLN A 643 16.51 15.38 28.49
CA GLN A 643 16.83 16.75 28.92
C GLN A 643 18.09 16.83 29.76
N TYR A 644 18.45 15.74 30.45
CA TYR A 644 19.68 15.67 31.22
C TYR A 644 20.94 15.98 30.40
N TYR A 645 20.95 15.62 29.10
CA TYR A 645 22.08 15.92 28.21
C TYR A 645 22.07 17.36 27.67
N ASP A 646 20.92 18.06 27.70
CA ASP A 646 20.78 19.46 27.23
C ASP A 646 20.87 20.48 28.38
N GLN A 647 21.06 20.02 29.62
CA GLN A 647 21.22 20.90 30.77
C GLN A 647 22.51 21.72 30.61
N ARG A 648 22.37 23.03 30.73
CA ARG A 648 23.50 23.97 30.84
C ARG A 648 23.63 24.44 32.28
N PRO A 649 24.87 24.59 32.79
CA PRO A 649 25.05 25.12 34.10
C PRO A 649 24.63 26.58 34.18
N ASP A 650 23.98 26.94 35.27
CA ASP A 650 23.61 28.33 35.53
C ASP A 650 24.78 29.12 36.11
N LEU A 651 24.95 30.32 35.64
CA LEU A 651 25.92 31.26 36.19
C LEU A 651 25.56 31.57 37.65
N GLY A 652 26.57 31.47 38.52
CA GLY A 652 26.42 31.76 39.95
C GLY A 652 25.88 30.62 40.79
N LYS A 653 25.53 29.45 40.24
CA LYS A 653 25.13 28.25 41.00
C LYS A 653 26.33 27.39 41.38
N ASN A 654 26.18 26.67 42.49
CA ASN A 654 27.11 25.69 43.01
C ASN A 654 26.82 24.31 42.46
N TYR A 655 27.84 23.60 41.97
CA TYR A 655 27.79 22.26 41.43
C TYR A 655 28.81 21.37 42.09
N MET A 656 28.40 20.17 42.53
CA MET A 656 29.34 19.13 42.94
C MET A 656 29.85 18.43 41.68
N GLY A 657 31.11 18.64 41.33
CA GLY A 657 31.73 18.06 40.16
C GLY A 657 32.88 17.14 40.51
N LYS A 658 33.28 16.32 39.52
CA LYS A 658 34.41 15.39 39.68
C LYS A 658 35.64 15.91 38.93
N VAL A 659 36.80 15.95 39.61
CA VAL A 659 38.07 16.35 39.00
C VAL A 659 38.50 15.34 37.93
N ARG A 660 38.51 15.74 36.68
CA ARG A 660 38.86 14.88 35.53
C ARG A 660 40.32 15.04 35.12
N LYS A 661 40.90 16.22 35.27
CA LYS A 661 42.31 16.50 34.94
C LYS A 661 42.83 17.57 35.87
N VAL A 662 44.12 17.44 36.26
CA VAL A 662 44.87 18.47 37.01
C VAL A 662 45.93 18.99 36.05
N LEU A 663 45.92 20.31 35.83
CA LEU A 663 46.82 21.04 34.91
C LEU A 663 47.66 22.05 35.70
N GLU A 664 48.75 22.51 35.14
CA GLU A 664 49.55 23.57 35.80
C GLU A 664 48.77 24.87 36.05
N ILE A 665 47.76 25.15 35.20
CA ILE A 665 46.93 26.35 35.29
C ILE A 665 45.68 26.18 36.15
N GLY A 666 45.40 24.97 36.70
CA GLY A 666 44.20 24.67 37.48
C GLY A 666 43.69 23.25 37.34
N ALA A 667 42.44 23.03 37.68
CA ALA A 667 41.75 21.73 37.53
C ALA A 667 40.60 21.82 36.58
N ILE A 668 40.40 20.76 35.78
CA ILE A 668 39.19 20.51 34.98
C ILE A 668 38.23 19.66 35.83
N VAL A 669 37.08 20.22 36.13
CA VAL A 669 36.06 19.60 36.95
C VAL A 669 34.84 19.38 36.06
N GLU A 670 34.39 18.13 35.96
CA GLU A 670 33.14 17.79 35.31
C GLU A 670 31.99 18.10 36.28
N ILE A 671 31.28 19.20 36.04
CA ILE A 671 30.23 19.73 36.93
C ILE A 671 28.83 19.17 36.58
N MET A 672 28.65 18.72 35.35
CA MET A 672 27.48 18.00 34.81
C MET A 672 27.98 16.99 33.79
N PRO A 673 27.19 16.02 33.34
CA PRO A 673 27.62 15.04 32.37
C PRO A 673 28.15 15.70 31.10
N ASN A 674 29.40 15.42 30.76
CA ASN A 674 30.14 15.99 29.64
C ASN A 674 30.30 17.53 29.68
N VAL A 675 29.99 18.19 30.77
CA VAL A 675 30.20 19.63 30.95
C VAL A 675 31.41 19.82 31.89
N GLU A 676 32.52 20.16 31.29
CA GLU A 676 33.79 20.44 32.02
C GLU A 676 33.93 21.93 32.28
N ALA A 677 34.22 22.28 33.51
CA ALA A 677 34.58 23.64 33.93
C ALA A 677 36.03 23.71 34.34
N LEU A 678 36.70 24.78 33.89
CA LEU A 678 38.06 25.07 34.36
C LEU A 678 38.01 25.86 35.66
N VAL A 679 38.54 25.24 36.73
CA VAL A 679 38.87 25.94 37.98
C VAL A 679 40.32 26.37 37.92
N HIS A 680 40.54 27.66 37.61
CA HIS A 680 41.90 28.21 37.51
C HIS A 680 42.60 28.08 38.88
N ILE A 681 43.95 27.94 38.90
CA ILE A 681 44.75 27.79 40.13
C ILE A 681 44.49 28.88 41.17
N SER A 682 44.20 30.11 40.74
CA SER A 682 43.81 31.21 41.63
C SER A 682 42.38 31.10 42.20
N GLN A 683 41.61 30.17 41.72
CA GLN A 683 40.21 29.93 42.11
C GLN A 683 40.01 28.56 42.86
N LEU A 684 41.12 27.86 43.14
CA LEU A 684 41.07 26.57 43.85
C LEU A 684 40.95 26.72 45.37
N ASP A 685 41.51 27.78 45.94
CA ASP A 685 41.50 28.02 47.43
C ASP A 685 41.46 29.53 47.73
N THR A 686 41.08 29.86 48.94
CA THR A 686 41.16 31.24 49.47
C THR A 686 42.57 31.71 49.71
N SER A 687 43.53 30.80 49.98
CA SER A 687 44.95 31.02 50.06
C SER A 687 45.64 30.84 48.71
N ARG A 688 46.89 31.33 48.59
CA ARG A 688 47.68 31.17 47.35
C ARG A 688 48.14 29.73 47.20
N VAL A 689 47.67 29.06 46.15
CA VAL A 689 48.04 27.68 45.78
C VAL A 689 49.32 27.72 44.96
N ALA A 690 50.33 26.94 45.31
CA ALA A 690 51.61 26.87 44.58
C ALA A 690 51.50 25.94 43.37
N GLN A 691 50.87 24.77 43.52
CA GLN A 691 50.57 23.83 42.42
C GLN A 691 49.10 23.37 42.54
N ALA A 692 48.43 23.22 41.43
CA ALA A 692 47.02 22.79 41.41
C ALA A 692 46.81 21.38 42.06
N SER A 693 47.84 20.53 41.96
CA SER A 693 47.86 19.20 42.59
C SER A 693 47.87 19.19 44.11
N ASP A 694 48.19 20.36 44.75
CA ASP A 694 48.20 20.46 46.22
C ASP A 694 46.77 20.51 46.76
N VAL A 695 45.78 20.86 45.96
CA VAL A 695 44.40 21.14 46.35
C VAL A 695 43.36 20.29 45.58
N ALA A 696 43.71 19.85 44.36
CA ALA A 696 42.80 19.07 43.51
C ALA A 696 43.44 17.75 43.10
N HIS A 697 42.73 16.64 43.38
CA HIS A 697 43.19 15.29 43.03
C HIS A 697 42.27 14.62 41.99
N LEU A 698 42.86 13.86 41.10
CA LEU A 698 42.13 13.18 40.01
C LEU A 698 41.08 12.26 40.61
N GLY A 699 39.83 12.41 40.21
CA GLY A 699 38.68 11.59 40.63
C GLY A 699 38.04 12.07 41.92
N GLU A 700 38.55 13.14 42.56
CA GLU A 700 37.97 13.74 43.76
C GLU A 700 36.67 14.52 43.41
N ASP A 701 35.73 14.51 44.35
CA ASP A 701 34.53 15.33 44.25
C ASP A 701 34.82 16.73 44.77
N MET A 702 34.53 17.75 43.96
CA MET A 702 34.85 19.16 44.29
C MET A 702 33.60 20.03 44.09
N LEU A 703 33.17 20.70 45.16
CA LEU A 703 32.08 21.68 45.07
C LEU A 703 32.64 22.99 44.47
N VAL A 704 32.04 23.43 43.38
CA VAL A 704 32.48 24.63 42.62
C VAL A 704 31.32 25.50 42.23
N LYS A 705 31.52 26.81 42.18
CA LYS A 705 30.55 27.78 41.69
C LYS A 705 30.88 28.16 40.25
N VAL A 706 29.89 28.15 39.39
CA VAL A 706 30.10 28.65 38.01
C VAL A 706 30.17 30.16 37.99
N ILE A 707 31.34 30.70 37.52
CA ILE A 707 31.64 32.13 37.57
C ILE A 707 31.66 32.81 36.22
N GLU A 708 31.80 32.03 35.14
CA GLU A 708 31.82 32.55 33.78
C GLU A 708 31.36 31.45 32.80
N ILE A 709 30.49 31.80 31.86
CA ILE A 709 30.04 30.94 30.76
C ILE A 709 30.31 31.75 29.46
N ASN A 710 31.19 31.24 28.60
CA ASN A 710 31.53 31.85 27.32
C ASN A 710 31.54 30.79 26.22
N GLY A 711 30.35 30.52 25.63
CA GLY A 711 30.12 29.35 24.76
C GLY A 711 30.39 28.04 25.52
N ASP A 712 31.23 27.18 24.96
CA ASP A 712 31.61 25.89 25.58
C ASP A 712 32.70 26.04 26.68
N ARG A 713 33.21 27.25 26.91
CA ARG A 713 34.21 27.51 27.94
C ARG A 713 33.55 27.95 29.23
N ILE A 714 33.48 27.02 30.17
CA ILE A 714 32.93 27.27 31.51
C ILE A 714 34.09 27.43 32.49
N ARG A 715 34.02 28.49 33.28
CA ARG A 715 34.94 28.69 34.41
C ARG A 715 34.18 28.54 35.70
N ALA A 716 34.81 27.87 36.64
CA ALA A 716 34.25 27.66 38.00
C ALA A 716 35.26 28.05 39.05
N SER A 717 34.81 28.29 40.26
CA SER A 717 35.59 28.70 41.40
C SER A 717 35.21 27.89 42.64
N ARG A 718 36.13 27.13 43.19
CA ARG A 718 36.03 26.55 44.53
C ARG A 718 36.21 27.63 45.61
N LYS A 719 37.10 28.59 45.35
CA LYS A 719 37.31 29.73 46.22
C LYS A 719 36.01 30.49 46.54
N ALA A 720 35.15 30.71 45.53
CA ALA A 720 33.86 31.38 45.70
C ALA A 720 32.96 30.62 46.71
N VAL A 721 32.93 29.29 46.62
CA VAL A 721 32.20 28.45 47.55
C VAL A 721 32.76 28.56 48.96
N LEU A 722 34.08 28.46 49.13
CA LEU A 722 34.76 28.56 50.45
C LEU A 722 34.57 29.92 51.09
N LEU A 723 34.49 31.02 50.31
CA LEU A 723 34.16 32.35 50.81
C LEU A 723 32.72 32.46 51.28
N GLU A 724 31.78 31.88 50.54
CA GLU A 724 30.36 31.82 50.93
C GLU A 724 30.15 31.04 52.22
N GLU A 725 30.84 29.91 52.43
CA GLU A 725 30.84 29.15 53.67
C GLU A 725 31.34 29.95 54.85
N GLN A 726 32.22 30.95 54.63
CA GLN A 726 32.71 31.89 55.64
C GLN A 726 31.82 33.12 55.84
N GLY A 727 30.63 33.17 55.14
CA GLY A 727 29.68 34.27 55.23
C GLY A 727 30.09 35.50 54.38
N ILE A 728 31.04 35.36 53.46
CA ILE A 728 31.51 36.43 52.56
C ILE A 728 30.81 36.25 51.25
N GLU A 729 29.97 37.20 50.83
CA GLU A 729 29.27 37.18 49.57
C GLU A 729 30.24 37.32 48.39
N TRP A 730 30.29 36.33 47.51
CA TRP A 730 31.09 36.37 46.30
C TRP A 730 30.45 37.32 45.27
N LYS A 731 31.26 38.16 44.60
CA LYS A 731 30.82 39.07 43.54
C LYS A 731 31.58 38.82 42.24
N PRO A 732 30.94 38.95 41.05
CA PRO A 732 31.58 38.74 39.76
C PRO A 732 32.86 39.60 39.53
N GLU A 733 32.94 40.69 40.18
CA GLU A 733 34.11 41.63 40.15
C GLU A 733 35.39 41.03 40.74
N ASP A 734 35.26 40.04 41.62
CA ASP A 734 36.38 39.33 42.25
C ASP A 734 37.16 38.43 41.25
N THR A 735 36.67 38.28 40.02
CA THR A 735 37.33 37.54 38.95
C THR A 735 38.15 38.41 37.99
N ALA A 736 38.10 39.74 38.12
CA ALA A 736 38.81 40.66 37.20
C ALA A 736 40.33 40.49 37.29
N ARG A 737 40.98 40.16 36.21
CA ARG A 737 42.46 40.20 36.07
C ARG A 737 42.93 41.62 36.29
N PRO A 738 44.03 41.86 37.06
CA PRO A 738 44.69 43.15 37.03
C PRO A 738 45.15 43.46 35.60
N ALA A 739 44.78 44.64 35.13
CA ALA A 739 45.12 45.10 33.80
C ALA A 739 46.62 44.96 33.54
N ARG A 740 47.03 44.29 32.48
CA ARG A 740 48.41 44.24 32.00
C ARG A 740 48.82 45.65 31.64
N ALA A 741 49.94 46.16 32.28
CA ALA A 741 50.55 47.38 31.93
C ALA A 741 50.91 47.43 30.43
N PRO A 742 50.78 48.60 29.77
CA PRO A 742 51.08 48.72 28.35
C PRO A 742 52.55 48.47 28.10
N ARG A 743 52.88 47.53 27.23
CA ARG A 743 54.26 47.39 26.69
C ARG A 743 54.48 48.53 25.70
N GLY A 744 55.62 49.30 25.96
CA GLY A 744 56.04 50.37 25.16
C GLY A 744 56.38 50.05 23.70
N GLU A 745 56.10 50.99 22.86
CA GLU A 745 56.47 51.01 21.46
C GLU A 745 58.00 50.91 21.29
N GLY A 746 58.46 50.01 20.47
CA GLY A 746 59.86 49.84 20.06
C GLY A 746 59.93 49.34 18.64
N GLU A 747 60.18 50.33 17.78
CA GLU A 747 60.86 50.26 16.50
C GLU A 747 60.53 49.16 15.45
N ARG A 748 60.17 49.72 14.31
CA ARG A 748 60.13 49.06 12.99
C ARG A 748 61.52 48.69 12.54
N ASP A 749 61.76 47.58 11.95
CA ASP A 749 62.70 47.40 10.90
C ASP A 749 62.21 46.60 9.73
N HIS A 750 62.41 47.15 8.55
CA HIS A 750 62.13 46.69 7.22
C HIS A 750 63.09 45.57 6.78
N ARG A 751 62.52 44.57 6.05
CA ARG A 751 63.12 43.80 4.94
C ARG A 751 62.30 42.51 4.80
N GLY A 752 61.84 42.07 3.67
CA GLY A 752 62.14 42.30 2.27
C GLY A 752 61.46 41.15 1.54
N ASP A 753 60.81 41.55 0.56
CA ASP A 753 60.29 40.90 -0.64
C ASP A 753 61.03 39.65 -1.15
N ARG A 754 60.26 38.71 -1.66
CA ARG A 754 60.41 37.70 -2.74
C ARG A 754 59.68 36.40 -2.35
N GLY A 755 58.82 35.86 -3.13
CA GLY A 755 58.52 35.73 -4.54
C GLY A 755 57.80 34.44 -4.77
N ASP A 756 56.77 34.58 -5.42
CA ASP A 756 56.14 33.80 -6.50
C ASP A 756 56.60 32.36 -6.80
N ARG A 757 55.61 31.55 -7.08
CA ARG A 757 55.39 30.35 -7.92
C ARG A 757 54.76 29.23 -7.12
N GLY A 758 53.56 28.85 -7.42
CA GLY A 758 53.04 28.24 -8.67
C GLY A 758 52.96 26.73 -8.53
N GLU A 759 51.86 26.24 -8.40
CA GLU A 759 51.07 25.27 -9.16
C GLU A 759 49.81 24.86 -8.38
#